data_5484554394321c0f26bfffb224d8c051
#
_entry.id   5484554394321c0f26bfffb224d8c051
#
_cell.length_a   1.000
_cell.length_b   1.000
_cell.length_c   1.000
_cell.angle_alpha   90.00
_cell.angle_beta   90.00
_cell.angle_gamma   90.00
#
_symmetry.space_group_name_H-M   'P 1'
#
loop_
_entity.id
_entity.type
_entity.pdbx_description
1 polymer ?
#
loop_
_entity_poly.entity_id
_entity_poly.type
_entity_poly.pdbx_seq_one_letter_code
_entity_poly.pdbx_strand_id
1 'polypeptide(L)'
;MGQSLLERVKTILRELHILLILDNFEQVIVASPVLADLLASCGRLQVLVTSRVMLHIQAERIFDVPPLKLPTSRYLPDVGELSRYEAIKLFIQRAQAVQPDFHLTPANAAAVTSICTRLDGIPLAIELAAARSRYFPPQTLLSKLEQGLDVLSKRAHDIPARQQTLRGAITWSYELLSSEEQQVFRRLAVCVNGCTIEAARQICTAAREIEGPIEEILETLVDQSLLQLQRQTGDGLRFRMLQTLREYGLERLASAEETAITGAAHATYYLSWAQQAASFIIGAEQADWLDRLEQEYENVRTALEWMLKQARDENEWGEQALQLCIALINFWEIRGPFSEGATFLERALTVSKNAAPAIRAEALQHAALLALSMDDTARAETLLRESQVLFRESKDKAGMANILRMQGSFAWVKNNYKLARRLLEEALAIYRELGERIGVASTRDALAQIAIAQCNYSKARSLQEENLAYHKAWGEKYRTAYPLYHLARIQFLSNSDLKQAEELADESLGLFRQVRNRRLVAYVLTLLAQIHLVQKDVKKARPLLEEAMSTFKELEDRSGIALALITRAQMAVYQENPAAARTAYEESWKLIQAIDTKELSADCLEGLGAILLTQGELRWATQLWAQAATLRADLVTPIPPVYRSSYERAVTMARTQMSTENFQKAWTEGRQKPLEQALTSPQ
;
A
#
# COMPACT_ATOMS: atom_id res chain seq x y z
N MET A 1 -20.94 -72.55 9.43
CA MET A 1 -20.47 -71.49 8.52
C MET A 1 -19.90 -70.39 9.39
N GLY A 2 -18.62 -70.06 9.24
CA GLY A 2 -17.95 -69.09 10.08
C GLY A 2 -18.45 -67.68 9.79
N GLN A 3 -18.79 -66.90 10.80
CA GLN A 3 -19.06 -65.47 10.66
C GLN A 3 -17.88 -64.76 10.04
N SER A 4 -18.15 -63.77 9.16
CA SER A 4 -17.08 -62.97 8.60
C SER A 4 -16.28 -62.22 9.69
N LEU A 5 -15.03 -61.91 9.44
CA LEU A 5 -14.18 -61.19 10.40
C LEU A 5 -14.86 -59.88 10.84
N LEU A 6 -15.49 -59.16 9.93
CA LEU A 6 -16.21 -57.93 10.18
C LEU A 6 -17.40 -58.11 11.14
N GLU A 7 -18.20 -59.18 10.97
CA GLU A 7 -19.33 -59.49 11.87
C GLU A 7 -18.86 -59.85 13.28
N ARG A 8 -17.73 -60.49 13.42
CA ARG A 8 -17.12 -60.75 14.73
C ARG A 8 -16.64 -59.45 15.37
N VAL A 9 -16.03 -58.56 14.64
CA VAL A 9 -15.61 -57.24 15.13
C VAL A 9 -16.81 -56.40 15.57
N LYS A 10 -17.89 -56.36 14.80
CA LYS A 10 -19.15 -55.70 15.17
C LYS A 10 -19.73 -56.27 16.46
N THR A 11 -19.76 -57.58 16.62
CA THR A 11 -20.29 -58.21 17.81
C THR A 11 -19.54 -57.80 19.07
N ILE A 12 -18.21 -57.69 19.00
CA ILE A 12 -17.37 -57.27 20.11
C ILE A 12 -17.56 -55.77 20.39
N LEU A 13 -17.55 -54.91 19.36
CA LEU A 13 -17.61 -53.47 19.54
C LEU A 13 -18.99 -52.94 19.98
N ARG A 14 -20.09 -53.67 19.73
CA ARG A 14 -21.45 -53.26 20.17
C ARG A 14 -21.56 -53.10 21.69
N GLU A 15 -20.89 -53.92 22.43
CA GLU A 15 -20.96 -53.96 23.92
C GLU A 15 -20.00 -52.94 24.56
N LEU A 16 -19.04 -52.42 23.81
CA LEU A 16 -17.95 -51.61 24.33
C LEU A 16 -18.17 -50.12 24.10
N HIS A 17 -17.72 -49.31 25.07
CA HIS A 17 -17.63 -47.86 24.92
C HIS A 17 -16.16 -47.51 24.60
N ILE A 18 -15.84 -47.35 23.33
CA ILE A 18 -14.47 -47.26 22.84
C ILE A 18 -14.32 -46.00 21.93
N LEU A 19 -13.17 -45.33 22.08
CA LEU A 19 -12.63 -44.41 21.11
C LEU A 19 -11.57 -45.15 20.28
N LEU A 20 -11.87 -45.36 19.00
CA LEU A 20 -10.94 -45.92 18.03
C LEU A 20 -10.18 -44.76 17.36
N ILE A 21 -8.84 -44.80 17.45
CA ILE A 21 -7.99 -43.82 16.80
C ILE A 21 -7.33 -44.49 15.58
N LEU A 22 -7.61 -43.92 14.39
CA LEU A 22 -7.07 -44.41 13.12
C LEU A 22 -6.16 -43.31 12.53
N ASP A 23 -4.88 -43.64 12.43
CA ASP A 23 -3.88 -42.67 11.94
C ASP A 23 -3.49 -42.96 10.47
N ASN A 24 -3.28 -41.91 9.69
CA ASN A 24 -2.94 -41.97 8.28
C ASN A 24 -3.96 -42.78 7.44
N PHE A 25 -5.25 -42.55 7.63
CA PHE A 25 -6.32 -43.33 7.01
C PHE A 25 -6.37 -43.21 5.47
N GLU A 26 -5.77 -42.15 4.90
CA GLU A 26 -5.61 -42.00 3.46
C GLU A 26 -4.95 -43.21 2.75
N GLN A 27 -4.19 -44.01 3.51
CA GLN A 27 -3.56 -45.23 2.98
C GLN A 27 -4.55 -46.36 2.75
N VAL A 28 -5.69 -46.31 3.41
CA VAL A 28 -6.74 -47.32 3.38
C VAL A 28 -8.12 -46.68 3.12
N ILE A 29 -8.15 -45.58 2.41
CA ILE A 29 -9.40 -44.81 2.16
C ILE A 29 -10.53 -45.66 1.57
N VAL A 30 -10.19 -46.69 0.77
CA VAL A 30 -11.13 -47.65 0.21
C VAL A 30 -11.94 -48.39 1.31
N ALA A 31 -11.45 -48.39 2.57
CA ALA A 31 -12.14 -48.97 3.71
C ALA A 31 -13.15 -48.02 4.40
N SER A 32 -13.33 -46.78 3.91
CA SER A 32 -14.32 -45.83 4.44
C SER A 32 -15.74 -46.41 4.56
N PRO A 33 -16.26 -47.20 3.59
CA PRO A 33 -17.58 -47.85 3.76
C PRO A 33 -17.64 -48.85 4.93
N VAL A 34 -16.54 -49.54 5.23
CA VAL A 34 -16.46 -50.46 6.39
C VAL A 34 -16.54 -49.68 7.68
N LEU A 35 -15.89 -48.51 7.76
CA LEU A 35 -15.96 -47.61 8.92
C LEU A 35 -17.38 -47.08 9.13
N ALA A 36 -18.05 -46.68 8.04
CA ALA A 36 -19.44 -46.23 8.08
C ALA A 36 -20.39 -47.33 8.62
N ASP A 37 -20.20 -48.57 8.17
CA ASP A 37 -20.98 -49.71 8.61
C ASP A 37 -20.73 -50.06 10.09
N LEU A 38 -19.50 -49.95 10.57
CA LEU A 38 -19.15 -50.08 11.98
C LEU A 38 -19.85 -49.02 12.86
N LEU A 39 -19.78 -47.77 12.46
CA LEU A 39 -20.43 -46.64 13.16
C LEU A 39 -21.96 -46.78 13.19
N ALA A 40 -22.57 -47.23 12.12
CA ALA A 40 -24.01 -47.50 12.06
C ALA A 40 -24.44 -48.67 12.92
N SER A 41 -23.57 -49.69 13.10
CA SER A 41 -23.87 -50.93 13.84
C SER A 41 -23.54 -50.85 15.34
N CYS A 42 -22.64 -49.94 15.77
CA CYS A 42 -22.07 -49.87 17.10
C CYS A 42 -22.27 -48.47 17.71
N GLY A 43 -23.43 -48.22 18.32
CA GLY A 43 -23.85 -46.89 18.81
C GLY A 43 -23.00 -46.27 19.93
N ARG A 44 -22.08 -47.04 20.55
CA ARG A 44 -21.14 -46.55 21.56
C ARG A 44 -19.69 -46.43 21.07
N LEU A 45 -19.47 -46.72 19.79
CA LEU A 45 -18.18 -46.53 19.13
C LEU A 45 -18.00 -45.05 18.72
N GLN A 46 -16.90 -44.46 19.16
CA GLN A 46 -16.42 -43.17 18.68
C GLN A 46 -15.14 -43.40 17.89
N VAL A 47 -14.98 -42.67 16.81
CA VAL A 47 -13.81 -42.82 15.94
C VAL A 47 -13.18 -41.44 15.70
N LEU A 48 -11.87 -41.34 15.94
CA LEU A 48 -11.04 -40.20 15.58
C LEU A 48 -10.10 -40.65 14.46
N VAL A 49 -10.17 -39.95 13.32
CA VAL A 49 -9.35 -40.28 12.15
C VAL A 49 -8.44 -39.13 11.86
N THR A 50 -7.14 -39.42 11.66
CA THR A 50 -6.24 -38.48 10.95
C THR A 50 -6.14 -38.90 9.50
N SER A 51 -6.37 -37.96 8.58
CA SER A 51 -6.30 -38.20 7.15
C SER A 51 -6.02 -36.90 6.42
N ARG A 52 -5.33 -36.97 5.27
CA ARG A 52 -5.14 -35.84 4.35
C ARG A 52 -6.30 -35.69 3.39
N VAL A 53 -7.17 -36.69 3.32
CA VAL A 53 -8.31 -36.77 2.40
C VAL A 53 -9.56 -36.99 3.20
N MET A 54 -10.68 -36.40 2.81
CA MET A 54 -11.98 -36.63 3.41
C MET A 54 -12.42 -38.08 3.16
N LEU A 55 -13.10 -38.66 4.14
CA LEU A 55 -13.62 -40.02 4.04
C LEU A 55 -14.91 -40.10 3.23
N HIS A 56 -15.63 -38.97 3.09
CA HIS A 56 -16.94 -38.85 2.41
C HIS A 56 -18.00 -39.81 2.94
N ILE A 57 -18.06 -40.00 4.27
CA ILE A 57 -19.08 -40.80 4.94
C ILE A 57 -20.07 -39.90 5.67
N GLN A 58 -21.35 -40.33 5.76
CA GLN A 58 -22.45 -39.51 6.30
C GLN A 58 -22.23 -39.07 7.78
N ALA A 59 -21.48 -39.83 8.59
CA ALA A 59 -21.20 -39.54 9.98
C ALA A 59 -19.95 -38.66 10.18
N GLU A 60 -19.27 -38.27 9.12
CA GLU A 60 -18.02 -37.52 9.19
C GLU A 60 -18.24 -36.09 9.70
N ARG A 61 -17.38 -35.68 10.62
CA ARG A 61 -17.23 -34.30 11.05
C ARG A 61 -15.77 -33.89 10.84
N ILE A 62 -15.56 -32.95 9.97
CA ILE A 62 -14.22 -32.49 9.60
C ILE A 62 -13.73 -31.47 10.62
N PHE A 63 -12.51 -31.65 11.08
CA PHE A 63 -11.76 -30.67 11.88
C PHE A 63 -10.45 -30.37 11.17
N ASP A 64 -10.37 -29.20 10.56
CA ASP A 64 -9.14 -28.75 9.92
C ASP A 64 -8.10 -28.40 10.98
N VAL A 65 -6.91 -28.99 10.86
CA VAL A 65 -5.77 -28.66 11.73
C VAL A 65 -4.97 -27.54 11.07
N PRO A 66 -5.09 -26.29 11.54
CA PRO A 66 -4.37 -25.20 10.92
C PRO A 66 -2.87 -25.28 11.16
N PRO A 67 -2.03 -24.69 10.29
CA PRO A 67 -0.62 -24.47 10.57
C PRO A 67 -0.42 -23.67 11.87
N LEU A 68 0.79 -23.73 12.43
CA LEU A 68 1.14 -22.93 13.61
C LEU A 68 1.06 -21.45 13.31
N LYS A 69 0.57 -20.67 14.29
CA LYS A 69 0.39 -19.23 14.13
C LYS A 69 1.70 -18.50 13.85
N LEU A 70 1.63 -17.58 12.92
CA LEU A 70 2.70 -16.72 12.44
C LEU A 70 2.37 -15.24 12.70
N PRO A 71 3.37 -14.36 12.85
CA PRO A 71 3.13 -12.91 12.86
C PRO A 71 2.51 -12.44 11.55
N THR A 72 1.42 -11.68 11.63
CA THR A 72 0.70 -11.15 10.45
C THR A 72 1.04 -9.68 10.15
N SER A 73 1.79 -9.01 11.03
CA SER A 73 2.15 -7.60 10.90
C SER A 73 3.31 -7.38 9.93
N ARG A 74 3.24 -6.32 9.11
CA ARG A 74 4.37 -5.81 8.30
C ARG A 74 5.52 -5.28 9.18
N TYR A 75 5.24 -4.93 10.43
CA TYR A 75 6.26 -4.54 11.43
C TYR A 75 6.52 -5.71 12.36
N LEU A 76 7.81 -6.06 12.51
CA LEU A 76 8.22 -7.10 13.44
C LEU A 76 7.94 -6.63 14.88
N PRO A 77 7.12 -7.38 15.65
CA PRO A 77 6.96 -7.15 17.08
C PRO A 77 8.30 -7.27 17.82
N ASP A 78 8.32 -6.85 19.08
CA ASP A 78 9.51 -7.08 19.91
C ASP A 78 9.81 -8.58 20.11
N VAL A 79 11.05 -8.90 20.51
CA VAL A 79 11.50 -10.29 20.67
C VAL A 79 10.65 -11.07 21.69
N GLY A 80 10.14 -10.38 22.72
CA GLY A 80 9.29 -11.01 23.75
C GLY A 80 7.92 -11.40 23.20
N GLU A 81 7.35 -10.56 22.35
CA GLU A 81 6.08 -10.83 21.69
C GLU A 81 6.24 -11.90 20.59
N LEU A 82 7.31 -11.82 19.78
CA LEU A 82 7.63 -12.84 18.78
C LEU A 82 7.74 -14.24 19.36
N SER A 83 8.32 -14.39 20.53
CA SER A 83 8.49 -15.69 21.22
C SER A 83 7.17 -16.35 21.62
N ARG A 84 6.04 -15.63 21.58
CA ARG A 84 4.70 -16.16 21.90
C ARG A 84 4.04 -16.85 20.71
N TYR A 85 4.48 -16.57 19.48
CA TYR A 85 3.96 -17.23 18.29
C TYR A 85 4.38 -18.69 18.24
N GLU A 86 3.42 -19.59 18.02
CA GLU A 86 3.62 -21.05 18.10
C GLU A 86 4.71 -21.56 17.15
N ALA A 87 4.75 -21.03 15.93
CA ALA A 87 5.77 -21.37 14.93
C ALA A 87 7.18 -20.98 15.37
N ILE A 88 7.34 -19.77 15.89
CA ILE A 88 8.63 -19.27 16.39
C ILE A 88 9.05 -20.01 17.65
N LYS A 89 8.12 -20.29 18.56
CA LYS A 89 8.36 -21.08 19.77
C LYS A 89 8.85 -22.49 19.43
N LEU A 90 8.24 -23.16 18.46
CA LEU A 90 8.68 -24.46 17.98
C LEU A 90 10.09 -24.38 17.39
N PHE A 91 10.37 -23.37 16.54
CA PHE A 91 11.72 -23.17 15.98
C PHE A 91 12.77 -23.04 17.09
N ILE A 92 12.52 -22.17 18.08
CA ILE A 92 13.44 -21.96 19.21
C ILE A 92 13.69 -23.26 19.96
N GLN A 93 12.63 -23.99 20.35
CA GLN A 93 12.75 -25.26 21.06
C GLN A 93 13.56 -26.31 20.30
N ARG A 94 13.34 -26.44 18.99
CA ARG A 94 14.06 -27.39 18.15
C ARG A 94 15.51 -26.95 17.85
N ALA A 95 15.74 -25.65 17.71
CA ALA A 95 17.09 -25.11 17.57
C ALA A 95 17.91 -25.32 18.86
N GLN A 96 17.32 -25.11 20.05
CA GLN A 96 17.94 -25.38 21.34
C GLN A 96 18.26 -26.87 21.57
N ALA A 97 17.47 -27.77 21.03
CA ALA A 97 17.75 -29.22 21.11
C ALA A 97 19.04 -29.61 20.39
N VAL A 98 19.49 -28.86 19.40
CA VAL A 98 20.74 -29.13 18.62
C VAL A 98 21.84 -28.11 18.92
N GLN A 99 21.50 -26.96 19.46
CA GLN A 99 22.39 -25.87 19.88
C GLN A 99 21.85 -25.24 21.17
N PRO A 100 22.27 -25.74 22.36
CA PRO A 100 21.67 -25.30 23.63
C PRO A 100 21.71 -23.81 23.91
N ASP A 101 22.73 -23.11 23.40
CA ASP A 101 22.89 -21.66 23.55
C ASP A 101 22.09 -20.82 22.54
N PHE A 102 21.22 -21.43 21.76
CA PHE A 102 20.39 -20.70 20.81
C PHE A 102 19.34 -19.86 21.54
N HIS A 103 19.35 -18.54 21.28
CA HIS A 103 18.34 -17.61 21.76
C HIS A 103 17.85 -16.70 20.64
N LEU A 104 16.55 -16.35 20.70
CA LEU A 104 16.00 -15.31 19.82
C LEU A 104 16.52 -13.95 20.28
N THR A 105 17.15 -13.22 19.37
CA THR A 105 17.75 -11.90 19.62
C THR A 105 17.27 -10.89 18.57
N PRO A 106 17.34 -9.57 18.80
CA PRO A 106 17.00 -8.59 17.78
C PRO A 106 17.76 -8.80 16.46
N ALA A 107 18.99 -9.35 16.52
CA ALA A 107 19.81 -9.59 15.33
C ALA A 107 19.32 -10.78 14.47
N ASN A 108 18.69 -11.80 15.08
CA ASN A 108 18.24 -13.00 14.35
C ASN A 108 16.71 -13.12 14.23
N ALA A 109 15.94 -12.30 14.95
CA ALA A 109 14.49 -12.38 15.02
C ALA A 109 13.82 -12.25 13.64
N ALA A 110 14.29 -11.32 12.81
CA ALA A 110 13.79 -11.15 11.45
C ALA A 110 14.01 -12.41 10.60
N ALA A 111 15.20 -13.00 10.65
CA ALA A 111 15.51 -14.20 9.89
C ALA A 111 14.70 -15.42 10.37
N VAL A 112 14.56 -15.62 11.67
CA VAL A 112 13.74 -16.71 12.24
C VAL A 112 12.27 -16.56 11.85
N THR A 113 11.74 -15.35 11.94
CA THR A 113 10.36 -15.05 11.51
C THR A 113 10.17 -15.35 10.02
N SER A 114 11.07 -14.89 9.16
CA SER A 114 11.02 -15.14 7.72
C SER A 114 11.13 -16.62 7.39
N ILE A 115 11.97 -17.39 8.09
CA ILE A 115 12.05 -18.85 7.94
C ILE A 115 10.70 -19.49 8.27
N CYS A 116 10.12 -19.18 9.44
CA CYS A 116 8.84 -19.75 9.85
C CYS A 116 7.71 -19.39 8.89
N THR A 117 7.70 -18.15 8.38
CA THR A 117 6.72 -17.67 7.40
C THR A 117 6.87 -18.38 6.07
N ARG A 118 8.10 -18.52 5.57
CA ARG A 118 8.40 -19.25 4.32
C ARG A 118 8.03 -20.73 4.38
N LEU A 119 8.03 -21.30 5.58
CA LEU A 119 7.63 -22.69 5.83
C LEU A 119 6.15 -22.81 6.22
N ASP A 120 5.35 -21.76 6.00
CA ASP A 120 3.89 -21.71 6.21
C ASP A 120 3.43 -22.12 7.61
N GLY A 121 4.28 -22.04 8.62
CA GLY A 121 3.97 -22.55 9.96
C GLY A 121 3.84 -24.07 10.06
N ILE A 122 4.30 -24.83 9.07
CA ILE A 122 4.22 -26.31 9.03
C ILE A 122 5.20 -26.88 10.05
N PRO A 123 4.71 -27.62 11.09
CA PRO A 123 5.57 -28.10 12.18
C PRO A 123 6.79 -28.89 11.69
N LEU A 124 6.59 -29.88 10.83
CA LEU A 124 7.68 -30.71 10.30
C LEU A 124 8.74 -29.90 9.56
N ALA A 125 8.31 -28.93 8.76
CA ALA A 125 9.23 -28.07 8.01
C ALA A 125 10.06 -27.19 8.95
N ILE A 126 9.43 -26.62 9.97
CA ILE A 126 10.08 -25.81 11.02
C ILE A 126 11.08 -26.65 11.82
N GLU A 127 10.73 -27.87 12.20
CA GLU A 127 11.65 -28.78 12.91
C GLU A 127 12.88 -29.14 12.08
N LEU A 128 12.67 -29.45 10.78
CA LEU A 128 13.77 -29.72 9.85
C LEU A 128 14.68 -28.51 9.66
N ALA A 129 14.11 -27.31 9.54
CA ALA A 129 14.88 -26.08 9.41
C ALA A 129 15.64 -25.77 10.71
N ALA A 130 14.99 -25.83 11.86
CA ALA A 130 15.58 -25.57 13.17
C ALA A 130 16.73 -26.52 13.48
N ALA A 131 16.65 -27.81 13.08
CA ALA A 131 17.73 -28.77 13.22
C ALA A 131 19.01 -28.37 12.46
N ARG A 132 18.88 -27.51 11.42
CA ARG A 132 20.03 -26.98 10.67
C ARG A 132 20.73 -25.80 11.36
N SER A 133 20.13 -25.23 12.41
CA SER A 133 20.76 -24.16 13.20
C SER A 133 22.12 -24.55 13.77
N ARG A 134 22.36 -25.85 13.94
CA ARG A 134 23.69 -26.37 14.33
C ARG A 134 24.80 -26.03 13.35
N TYR A 135 24.46 -25.93 12.05
CA TYR A 135 25.44 -25.74 10.97
C TYR A 135 25.38 -24.36 10.34
N PHE A 136 24.24 -23.69 10.43
CA PHE A 136 23.97 -22.41 9.76
C PHE A 136 23.30 -21.43 10.69
N PRO A 137 23.83 -20.20 10.86
CA PRO A 137 23.10 -19.11 11.47
C PRO A 137 21.77 -18.86 10.76
N PRO A 138 20.71 -18.34 11.44
CA PRO A 138 19.39 -18.12 10.84
C PRO A 138 19.40 -17.33 9.52
N GLN A 139 20.25 -16.32 9.38
CA GLN A 139 20.39 -15.52 8.16
C GLN A 139 20.88 -16.37 6.97
N THR A 140 21.92 -17.18 7.23
CA THR A 140 22.45 -18.12 6.20
C THR A 140 21.46 -19.22 5.86
N LEU A 141 20.73 -19.72 6.87
CA LEU A 141 19.69 -20.73 6.65
C LEU A 141 18.55 -20.16 5.81
N LEU A 142 18.12 -18.92 6.06
CA LEU A 142 17.13 -18.23 5.24
C LEU A 142 17.58 -18.13 3.78
N SER A 143 18.80 -17.63 3.51
CA SER A 143 19.34 -17.52 2.15
C SER A 143 19.41 -18.87 1.43
N LYS A 144 19.70 -19.96 2.16
CA LYS A 144 19.70 -21.31 1.58
C LYS A 144 18.29 -21.83 1.27
N LEU A 145 17.31 -21.53 2.13
CA LEU A 145 15.91 -21.84 1.88
C LEU A 145 15.35 -21.05 0.70
N GLU A 146 15.86 -19.87 0.44
CA GLU A 146 15.53 -19.09 -0.76
C GLU A 146 16.03 -19.74 -2.05
N GLN A 147 17.07 -20.56 -1.98
CA GLN A 147 17.60 -21.31 -3.12
C GLN A 147 16.92 -22.68 -3.35
N GLY A 148 16.13 -23.18 -2.40
CA GLY A 148 15.34 -24.39 -2.55
C GLY A 148 15.13 -25.18 -1.24
N LEU A 149 14.14 -26.09 -1.27
CA LEU A 149 13.72 -26.91 -0.13
C LEU A 149 14.67 -28.11 0.15
N ASP A 150 15.63 -28.42 -0.71
CA ASP A 150 16.55 -29.55 -0.55
C ASP A 150 17.42 -29.48 0.70
N VAL A 151 17.55 -28.30 1.27
CA VAL A 151 18.22 -28.05 2.57
C VAL A 151 17.54 -28.77 3.72
N LEU A 152 16.24 -29.10 3.60
CA LEU A 152 15.40 -29.70 4.65
C LEU A 152 15.42 -31.24 4.67
N SER A 153 16.43 -31.89 4.12
CA SER A 153 16.54 -33.37 4.16
C SER A 153 17.07 -33.87 5.51
N LYS A 154 16.46 -34.89 6.09
CA LYS A 154 16.88 -35.56 7.32
C LYS A 154 17.26 -37.01 7.04
N ARG A 155 18.43 -37.48 7.48
CA ARG A 155 18.81 -38.91 7.44
C ARG A 155 18.40 -39.57 8.77
N ALA A 156 17.21 -40.14 8.84
CA ALA A 156 16.75 -40.95 9.94
C ALA A 156 16.40 -42.33 9.40
N HIS A 157 16.95 -43.43 10.04
CA HIS A 157 16.83 -44.78 9.55
C HIS A 157 15.51 -45.48 9.92
N ASP A 158 14.73 -44.92 10.84
CA ASP A 158 13.50 -45.44 11.43
C ASP A 158 12.21 -44.82 10.85
N ILE A 159 12.32 -43.90 9.92
CA ILE A 159 11.19 -43.20 9.26
C ILE A 159 11.11 -43.62 7.79
N PRO A 160 9.92 -43.88 7.21
CA PRO A 160 9.76 -44.14 5.78
C PRO A 160 10.39 -43.05 4.91
N ALA A 161 11.06 -43.42 3.81
CA ALA A 161 11.77 -42.49 2.95
C ALA A 161 10.93 -41.26 2.51
N ARG A 162 9.61 -41.45 2.31
CA ARG A 162 8.60 -40.42 2.00
C ARG A 162 8.39 -39.37 3.10
N GLN A 163 8.70 -39.70 4.35
CA GLN A 163 8.57 -38.80 5.51
C GLN A 163 9.92 -38.25 5.99
N GLN A 164 11.02 -38.67 5.37
CA GLN A 164 12.35 -38.19 5.72
C GLN A 164 12.64 -36.79 5.22
N THR A 165 11.88 -36.33 4.22
CA THR A 165 11.98 -34.98 3.66
C THR A 165 10.60 -34.41 3.39
N LEU A 166 10.41 -33.10 3.60
CA LEU A 166 9.19 -32.40 3.22
C LEU A 166 8.91 -32.60 1.72
N ARG A 167 9.94 -32.53 0.88
CA ARG A 167 9.85 -32.73 -0.57
C ARG A 167 9.31 -34.12 -0.92
N GLY A 168 9.77 -35.18 -0.24
CA GLY A 168 9.28 -36.55 -0.43
C GLY A 168 7.79 -36.69 -0.14
N ALA A 169 7.31 -36.04 0.92
CA ALA A 169 5.88 -36.03 1.26
C ALA A 169 5.03 -35.30 0.21
N ILE A 170 5.51 -34.17 -0.31
CA ILE A 170 4.83 -33.39 -1.36
C ILE A 170 4.81 -34.18 -2.67
N THR A 171 5.97 -34.75 -3.06
CA THR A 171 6.08 -35.56 -4.29
C THR A 171 5.09 -36.71 -4.29
N TRP A 172 4.99 -37.42 -3.18
CA TRP A 172 4.06 -38.54 -3.06
C TRP A 172 2.60 -38.10 -3.22
N SER A 173 2.19 -36.97 -2.59
CA SER A 173 0.85 -36.42 -2.73
C SER A 173 0.55 -35.99 -4.18
N TYR A 174 1.56 -35.41 -4.85
CA TYR A 174 1.44 -35.00 -6.26
C TYR A 174 1.32 -36.19 -7.22
N GLU A 175 2.04 -37.29 -6.97
CA GLU A 175 2.02 -38.50 -7.80
C GLU A 175 0.70 -39.28 -7.68
N LEU A 176 -0.09 -39.05 -6.63
CA LEU A 176 -1.43 -39.63 -6.49
C LEU A 176 -2.50 -38.90 -7.31
N LEU A 177 -2.22 -37.71 -7.81
CA LEU A 177 -3.12 -36.91 -8.62
C LEU A 177 -3.24 -37.51 -10.04
N SER A 178 -4.42 -37.34 -10.66
CA SER A 178 -4.60 -37.57 -12.09
C SER A 178 -3.75 -36.61 -12.94
N SER A 179 -3.63 -36.87 -14.23
CA SER A 179 -2.86 -36.00 -15.15
C SER A 179 -3.39 -34.59 -15.20
N GLU A 180 -4.73 -34.40 -15.18
CA GLU A 180 -5.41 -33.11 -15.19
C GLU A 180 -5.23 -32.37 -13.85
N GLU A 181 -5.35 -33.06 -12.72
CA GLU A 181 -5.13 -32.49 -11.39
C GLU A 181 -3.68 -32.04 -11.22
N GLN A 182 -2.70 -32.84 -11.68
CA GLN A 182 -1.28 -32.45 -11.70
C GLN A 182 -1.06 -31.19 -12.55
N GLN A 183 -1.73 -31.10 -13.70
CA GLN A 183 -1.63 -29.96 -14.60
C GLN A 183 -2.18 -28.69 -13.94
N VAL A 184 -3.37 -28.75 -13.34
CA VAL A 184 -3.97 -27.63 -12.62
C VAL A 184 -3.11 -27.24 -11.44
N PHE A 185 -2.67 -28.20 -10.61
CA PHE A 185 -1.80 -27.93 -9.47
C PHE A 185 -0.54 -27.14 -9.86
N ARG A 186 0.22 -27.61 -10.87
CA ARG A 186 1.47 -26.94 -11.27
C ARG A 186 1.22 -25.57 -11.93
N ARG A 187 0.11 -25.40 -12.67
CA ARG A 187 -0.26 -24.11 -13.29
C ARG A 187 -0.71 -23.09 -12.26
N LEU A 188 -1.45 -23.49 -11.25
CA LEU A 188 -1.87 -22.60 -10.15
C LEU A 188 -0.69 -22.08 -9.33
N ALA A 189 0.46 -22.73 -9.36
CA ALA A 189 1.65 -22.30 -8.65
C ALA A 189 2.18 -20.91 -9.09
N VAL A 190 1.79 -20.40 -10.27
CA VAL A 190 2.13 -19.03 -10.67
C VAL A 190 1.41 -17.97 -9.83
N CYS A 191 0.24 -18.31 -9.25
CA CYS A 191 -0.54 -17.39 -8.44
C CYS A 191 0.10 -17.20 -7.06
N VAL A 192 0.29 -15.93 -6.68
CA VAL A 192 0.81 -15.55 -5.35
C VAL A 192 -0.35 -15.22 -4.43
N ASN A 193 -0.32 -15.75 -3.19
CA ASN A 193 -1.44 -15.61 -2.24
C ASN A 193 -2.79 -16.19 -2.72
N GLY A 194 -2.73 -17.13 -3.70
CA GLY A 194 -3.89 -17.79 -4.26
C GLY A 194 -4.62 -16.99 -5.34
N CYS A 195 -5.74 -17.52 -5.80
CA CYS A 195 -6.53 -16.94 -6.88
C CYS A 195 -8.03 -17.21 -6.69
N THR A 196 -8.85 -16.47 -7.42
CA THR A 196 -10.29 -16.74 -7.55
C THR A 196 -10.53 -17.92 -8.51
N ILE A 197 -11.74 -18.46 -8.51
CA ILE A 197 -12.13 -19.54 -9.44
C ILE A 197 -12.03 -19.09 -10.90
N GLU A 198 -12.36 -17.82 -11.18
CA GLU A 198 -12.28 -17.25 -12.53
C GLU A 198 -10.81 -17.12 -12.99
N ALA A 199 -9.92 -16.64 -12.13
CA ALA A 199 -8.48 -16.59 -12.41
C ALA A 199 -7.92 -18.00 -12.66
N ALA A 200 -8.28 -18.98 -11.82
CA ALA A 200 -7.87 -20.37 -11.98
C ALA A 200 -8.32 -20.93 -13.33
N ARG A 201 -9.58 -20.68 -13.72
CA ARG A 201 -10.10 -21.12 -15.02
C ARG A 201 -9.31 -20.54 -16.17
N GLN A 202 -9.15 -19.21 -16.24
CA GLN A 202 -8.45 -18.53 -17.33
C GLN A 202 -6.98 -18.93 -17.43
N ILE A 203 -6.29 -19.05 -16.32
CA ILE A 203 -4.87 -19.37 -16.28
C ILE A 203 -4.61 -20.84 -16.62
N CYS A 204 -5.44 -21.75 -16.09
CA CYS A 204 -5.19 -23.18 -16.26
C CYS A 204 -5.63 -23.72 -17.63
N THR A 205 -6.61 -23.10 -18.30
CA THR A 205 -7.11 -23.57 -19.61
C THR A 205 -6.38 -22.96 -20.81
N ALA A 206 -5.62 -21.89 -20.64
CA ALA A 206 -4.99 -21.16 -21.74
C ALA A 206 -4.00 -21.99 -22.61
N ALA A 207 -3.38 -23.02 -22.03
CA ALA A 207 -2.35 -23.82 -22.72
C ALA A 207 -2.91 -25.07 -23.41
N ARG A 208 -4.00 -25.62 -22.91
CA ARG A 208 -4.66 -26.84 -23.41
C ARG A 208 -6.01 -26.97 -22.70
N GLU A 209 -7.03 -27.41 -23.43
CA GLU A 209 -8.31 -27.75 -22.78
C GLU A 209 -8.08 -28.80 -21.69
N ILE A 210 -8.63 -28.53 -20.53
CA ILE A 210 -8.69 -29.47 -19.41
C ILE A 210 -10.01 -30.23 -19.59
N GLU A 211 -9.95 -31.55 -19.59
CA GLU A 211 -11.15 -32.38 -19.66
C GLU A 211 -11.88 -32.28 -18.31
N GLY A 212 -13.09 -31.71 -18.31
CA GLY A 212 -13.92 -31.55 -17.14
C GLY A 212 -13.96 -30.14 -16.53
N PRO A 213 -14.87 -29.91 -15.59
CA PRO A 213 -15.04 -28.62 -14.92
C PRO A 213 -13.86 -28.37 -13.95
N ILE A 214 -13.22 -27.23 -14.10
CA ILE A 214 -12.10 -26.81 -13.24
C ILE A 214 -12.47 -26.81 -11.76
N GLU A 215 -13.74 -26.55 -11.45
CA GLU A 215 -14.30 -26.53 -10.11
C GLU A 215 -14.09 -27.86 -9.38
N GLU A 216 -14.43 -28.97 -10.03
CA GLU A 216 -14.27 -30.33 -9.46
C GLU A 216 -12.79 -30.66 -9.19
N ILE A 217 -11.88 -30.22 -10.08
CA ILE A 217 -10.45 -30.40 -9.88
C ILE A 217 -9.97 -29.56 -8.67
N LEU A 218 -10.45 -28.30 -8.54
CA LEU A 218 -10.09 -27.45 -7.41
C LEU A 218 -10.60 -28.03 -6.10
N GLU A 219 -11.83 -28.56 -6.06
CA GLU A 219 -12.38 -29.25 -4.90
C GLU A 219 -11.55 -30.47 -4.52
N THR A 220 -11.16 -31.30 -5.51
CA THR A 220 -10.29 -32.44 -5.24
C THR A 220 -8.93 -32.03 -4.66
N LEU A 221 -8.32 -30.94 -5.19
CA LEU A 221 -7.05 -30.43 -4.66
C LEU A 221 -7.20 -29.87 -3.23
N VAL A 222 -8.37 -29.32 -2.87
CA VAL A 222 -8.67 -28.90 -1.50
C VAL A 222 -8.86 -30.12 -0.62
N ASP A 223 -9.60 -31.13 -1.03
CA ASP A 223 -9.85 -32.38 -0.30
C ASP A 223 -8.55 -33.12 0.01
N GLN A 224 -7.58 -33.03 -0.91
CA GLN A 224 -6.23 -33.60 -0.73
C GLN A 224 -5.27 -32.68 0.04
N SER A 225 -5.77 -31.56 0.59
CA SER A 225 -4.96 -30.58 1.35
C SER A 225 -3.79 -29.97 0.56
N LEU A 226 -3.87 -29.96 -0.77
CA LEU A 226 -2.91 -29.32 -1.67
C LEU A 226 -3.28 -27.86 -1.95
N LEU A 227 -4.56 -27.51 -1.76
CA LEU A 227 -5.07 -26.14 -1.74
C LEU A 227 -5.84 -25.89 -0.45
N GLN A 228 -5.87 -24.64 -0.04
CA GLN A 228 -6.70 -24.17 1.06
C GLN A 228 -7.82 -23.29 0.48
N LEU A 229 -9.05 -23.54 0.91
CA LEU A 229 -10.20 -22.70 0.57
C LEU A 229 -10.35 -21.59 1.61
N GLN A 230 -10.26 -20.34 1.19
CA GLN A 230 -10.49 -19.17 2.03
C GLN A 230 -11.76 -18.46 1.58
N ARG A 231 -12.69 -18.22 2.52
CA ARG A 231 -13.85 -17.37 2.28
C ARG A 231 -13.44 -15.92 2.43
N GLN A 232 -13.75 -15.12 1.43
CA GLN A 232 -13.53 -13.67 1.49
C GLN A 232 -14.77 -12.96 2.04
N THR A 233 -14.61 -11.72 2.49
CA THR A 233 -15.71 -10.81 2.80
C THR A 233 -16.53 -10.58 1.51
N GLY A 234 -17.74 -11.09 1.45
CA GLY A 234 -18.56 -11.26 0.25
C GLY A 234 -18.59 -12.72 -0.19
N ASP A 235 -19.40 -13.07 -1.19
CA ASP A 235 -19.59 -14.47 -1.63
C ASP A 235 -18.39 -15.07 -2.41
N GLY A 236 -17.20 -14.49 -2.30
CA GLY A 236 -16.02 -14.91 -3.04
C GLY A 236 -15.28 -16.08 -2.37
N LEU A 237 -14.98 -17.12 -3.17
CA LEU A 237 -14.09 -18.20 -2.78
C LEU A 237 -12.69 -17.96 -3.36
N ARG A 238 -11.65 -18.15 -2.53
CA ARG A 238 -10.26 -18.04 -2.92
C ARG A 238 -9.51 -19.34 -2.64
N PHE A 239 -8.81 -19.84 -3.65
CA PHE A 239 -7.97 -21.01 -3.55
C PHE A 239 -6.52 -20.58 -3.32
N ARG A 240 -5.95 -21.02 -2.21
CA ARG A 240 -4.58 -20.67 -1.82
C ARG A 240 -3.71 -21.92 -1.75
N MET A 241 -2.55 -21.83 -2.36
CA MET A 241 -1.49 -22.83 -2.22
C MET A 241 -0.49 -22.38 -1.16
N LEU A 242 -0.10 -23.29 -0.27
CA LEU A 242 0.98 -23.00 0.69
C LEU A 242 2.28 -22.73 -0.06
N GLN A 243 3.14 -21.87 0.49
CA GLN A 243 4.37 -21.44 -0.18
C GLN A 243 5.28 -22.63 -0.56
N THR A 244 5.40 -23.61 0.33
CA THR A 244 6.18 -24.82 0.10
C THR A 244 5.63 -25.70 -1.03
N LEU A 245 4.30 -25.80 -1.15
CA LEU A 245 3.62 -26.49 -2.25
C LEU A 245 3.75 -25.71 -3.55
N ARG A 246 3.67 -24.37 -3.47
CA ARG A 246 3.84 -23.48 -4.61
C ARG A 246 5.23 -23.58 -5.22
N GLU A 247 6.29 -23.60 -4.42
CA GLU A 247 7.66 -23.77 -4.88
C GLU A 247 7.82 -25.11 -5.61
N TYR A 248 7.29 -26.19 -5.05
CA TYR A 248 7.27 -27.50 -5.71
C TYR A 248 6.48 -27.47 -7.02
N GLY A 249 5.29 -26.84 -7.03
CA GLY A 249 4.47 -26.67 -8.24
C GLY A 249 5.19 -25.93 -9.37
N LEU A 250 5.92 -24.85 -9.03
CA LEU A 250 6.74 -24.08 -9.98
C LEU A 250 7.88 -24.93 -10.58
N GLU A 251 8.54 -25.80 -9.77
CA GLU A 251 9.54 -26.73 -10.28
C GLU A 251 8.91 -27.76 -11.23
N ARG A 252 7.71 -28.27 -10.91
CA ARG A 252 6.98 -29.19 -11.81
C ARG A 252 6.53 -28.49 -13.10
N LEU A 253 6.09 -27.23 -12.99
CA LEU A 253 5.73 -26.40 -14.14
C LEU A 253 6.92 -26.20 -15.09
N ALA A 254 8.10 -25.92 -14.55
CA ALA A 254 9.32 -25.78 -15.32
C ALA A 254 9.74 -27.12 -15.97
N SER A 255 9.63 -28.23 -15.23
CA SER A 255 9.95 -29.57 -15.74
C SER A 255 8.99 -30.05 -16.85
N ALA A 256 7.77 -29.51 -16.87
CA ALA A 256 6.78 -29.77 -17.91
C ALA A 256 6.88 -28.80 -19.11
N GLU A 257 7.84 -27.85 -19.09
CA GLU A 257 8.05 -26.81 -20.11
C GLU A 257 6.83 -25.89 -20.32
N GLU A 258 5.96 -25.78 -19.28
CA GLU A 258 4.73 -24.96 -19.33
C GLU A 258 4.91 -23.55 -18.76
N THR A 259 6.11 -23.18 -18.30
CA THR A 259 6.36 -21.89 -17.60
C THR A 259 6.01 -20.67 -18.45
N ALA A 260 6.40 -20.66 -19.73
CA ALA A 260 6.17 -19.51 -20.60
C ALA A 260 4.68 -19.30 -20.89
N ILE A 261 3.97 -20.36 -21.26
CA ILE A 261 2.56 -20.28 -21.64
C ILE A 261 1.67 -19.99 -20.43
N THR A 262 1.96 -20.58 -19.27
CA THR A 262 1.21 -20.30 -18.03
C THR A 262 1.50 -18.89 -17.52
N GLY A 263 2.75 -18.43 -17.62
CA GLY A 263 3.13 -17.06 -17.28
C GLY A 263 2.44 -16.03 -18.17
N ALA A 264 2.37 -16.30 -19.48
CA ALA A 264 1.64 -15.46 -20.44
C ALA A 264 0.12 -15.38 -20.10
N ALA A 265 -0.50 -16.52 -19.82
CA ALA A 265 -1.90 -16.57 -19.42
C ALA A 265 -2.18 -15.78 -18.12
N HIS A 266 -1.34 -15.97 -17.12
CA HIS A 266 -1.41 -15.21 -15.86
C HIS A 266 -1.28 -13.72 -16.11
N ALA A 267 -0.29 -13.30 -16.88
CA ALA A 267 -0.04 -11.90 -17.19
C ALA A 267 -1.19 -11.26 -17.98
N THR A 268 -1.72 -11.94 -18.99
CA THR A 268 -2.86 -11.48 -19.79
C THR A 268 -4.14 -11.37 -18.95
N TYR A 269 -4.41 -12.36 -18.09
CA TYR A 269 -5.55 -12.31 -17.19
C TYR A 269 -5.49 -11.09 -16.28
N TYR A 270 -4.37 -10.87 -15.59
CA TYR A 270 -4.25 -9.76 -14.65
C TYR A 270 -4.16 -8.39 -15.32
N LEU A 271 -3.70 -8.30 -16.58
CA LEU A 271 -3.82 -7.09 -17.37
C LEU A 271 -5.30 -6.74 -17.62
N SER A 272 -6.08 -7.69 -18.16
CA SER A 272 -7.52 -7.46 -18.42
C SER A 272 -8.27 -7.15 -17.12
N TRP A 273 -7.97 -7.88 -16.06
CA TRP A 273 -8.58 -7.68 -14.75
C TRP A 273 -8.26 -6.29 -14.17
N ALA A 274 -7.02 -5.84 -14.26
CA ALA A 274 -6.60 -4.51 -13.78
C ALA A 274 -7.24 -3.38 -14.62
N GLN A 275 -7.37 -3.56 -15.94
CA GLN A 275 -8.07 -2.62 -16.82
C GLN A 275 -9.56 -2.52 -16.45
N GLN A 276 -10.19 -3.64 -16.13
CA GLN A 276 -11.56 -3.64 -15.62
C GLN A 276 -11.63 -2.94 -14.26
N ALA A 277 -10.75 -3.26 -13.32
CA ALA A 277 -10.68 -2.62 -12.01
C ALA A 277 -10.51 -1.10 -12.13
N ALA A 278 -9.65 -0.63 -13.03
CA ALA A 278 -9.43 0.80 -13.28
C ALA A 278 -10.72 1.56 -13.62
N SER A 279 -11.65 0.93 -14.37
CA SER A 279 -12.93 1.54 -14.72
C SER A 279 -13.88 1.69 -13.53
N PHE A 280 -13.83 0.79 -12.56
CA PHE A 280 -14.66 0.81 -11.34
C PHE A 280 -14.04 1.64 -10.20
N ILE A 281 -12.72 1.81 -10.18
CA ILE A 281 -12.06 2.71 -9.23
C ILE A 281 -12.50 4.17 -9.44
N ILE A 282 -13.02 4.50 -10.61
CA ILE A 282 -13.60 5.81 -10.92
C ILE A 282 -15.13 5.71 -10.78
N GLY A 283 -15.68 5.51 -9.58
CA GLY A 283 -17.11 5.38 -9.40
C GLY A 283 -17.58 5.05 -7.99
N ALA A 284 -18.84 4.68 -7.86
CA ALA A 284 -19.47 4.38 -6.57
C ALA A 284 -18.85 3.15 -5.85
N GLU A 285 -18.35 2.19 -6.61
CA GLU A 285 -17.72 0.95 -6.11
C GLU A 285 -16.23 1.10 -5.79
N GLN A 286 -15.71 2.33 -5.81
CA GLN A 286 -14.28 2.63 -5.67
C GLN A 286 -13.61 1.91 -4.50
N ALA A 287 -14.20 1.96 -3.29
CA ALA A 287 -13.60 1.38 -2.10
C ALA A 287 -13.47 -0.14 -2.21
N ASP A 288 -14.51 -0.81 -2.72
CA ASP A 288 -14.55 -2.27 -2.86
C ASP A 288 -13.55 -2.76 -3.90
N TRP A 289 -13.41 -2.04 -5.03
CA TRP A 289 -12.43 -2.39 -6.06
C TRP A 289 -10.99 -2.10 -5.65
N LEU A 290 -10.77 -1.05 -4.87
CA LEU A 290 -9.45 -0.81 -4.25
C LEU A 290 -9.08 -1.93 -3.28
N ASP A 291 -10.02 -2.43 -2.48
CA ASP A 291 -9.80 -3.57 -1.58
C ASP A 291 -9.52 -4.87 -2.34
N ARG A 292 -10.26 -5.13 -3.42
CA ARG A 292 -10.01 -6.28 -4.32
C ARG A 292 -8.63 -6.18 -4.99
N LEU A 293 -8.25 -4.99 -5.45
CA LEU A 293 -6.96 -4.77 -6.08
C LEU A 293 -5.81 -4.96 -5.08
N GLU A 294 -5.97 -4.51 -3.84
CA GLU A 294 -5.01 -4.76 -2.76
C GLU A 294 -4.83 -6.26 -2.49
N GLN A 295 -5.91 -7.05 -2.55
CA GLN A 295 -5.86 -8.50 -2.39
C GLN A 295 -5.14 -9.21 -3.55
N GLU A 296 -5.34 -8.74 -4.79
CA GLU A 296 -4.73 -9.30 -5.99
C GLU A 296 -3.37 -8.68 -6.31
N TYR A 297 -2.91 -7.69 -5.54
CA TYR A 297 -1.74 -6.88 -5.87
C TYR A 297 -0.46 -7.70 -6.09
N GLU A 298 -0.23 -8.75 -5.29
CA GLU A 298 0.93 -9.63 -5.47
C GLU A 298 0.86 -10.44 -6.79
N ASN A 299 -0.34 -10.83 -7.24
CA ASN A 299 -0.53 -11.45 -8.54
C ASN A 299 -0.27 -10.45 -9.67
N VAL A 300 -0.80 -9.25 -9.56
CA VAL A 300 -0.58 -8.15 -10.53
C VAL A 300 0.90 -7.80 -10.61
N ARG A 301 1.58 -7.71 -9.48
CA ARG A 301 3.01 -7.48 -9.39
C ARG A 301 3.81 -8.60 -10.08
N THR A 302 3.43 -9.84 -9.83
CA THR A 302 4.04 -11.01 -10.48
C THR A 302 3.84 -10.97 -12.00
N ALA A 303 2.65 -10.56 -12.47
CA ALA A 303 2.36 -10.36 -13.88
C ALA A 303 3.26 -9.28 -14.51
N LEU A 304 3.41 -8.11 -13.83
CA LEU A 304 4.34 -7.06 -14.27
C LEU A 304 5.79 -7.53 -14.34
N GLU A 305 6.28 -8.21 -13.31
CA GLU A 305 7.66 -8.73 -13.31
C GLU A 305 7.88 -9.73 -14.45
N TRP A 306 6.89 -10.58 -14.70
CA TRP A 306 6.96 -11.54 -15.81
C TRP A 306 6.97 -10.81 -17.17
N MET A 307 6.06 -9.86 -17.41
CA MET A 307 6.02 -9.07 -18.64
C MET A 307 7.34 -8.34 -18.88
N LEU A 308 7.89 -7.67 -17.87
CA LEU A 308 9.15 -6.93 -17.94
C LEU A 308 10.35 -7.85 -18.24
N LYS A 309 10.30 -9.10 -17.80
CA LYS A 309 11.32 -10.09 -18.12
C LYS A 309 11.22 -10.52 -19.59
N GLN A 310 10.02 -10.81 -20.08
CA GLN A 310 9.78 -11.24 -21.47
C GLN A 310 9.99 -10.11 -22.49
N ALA A 311 9.72 -8.87 -22.10
CA ALA A 311 9.88 -7.70 -22.97
C ALA A 311 11.30 -7.48 -23.52
N ARG A 312 12.31 -8.18 -22.97
CA ARG A 312 13.68 -8.14 -23.51
C ARG A 312 13.80 -8.91 -24.83
N ASP A 313 12.97 -9.93 -25.02
CA ASP A 313 12.99 -10.81 -26.17
C ASP A 313 11.82 -10.52 -27.13
N GLU A 314 10.68 -10.03 -26.61
CA GLU A 314 9.44 -9.77 -27.34
C GLU A 314 8.87 -8.39 -26.99
N ASN A 315 8.85 -7.47 -27.94
CA ASN A 315 8.41 -6.07 -27.75
C ASN A 315 6.96 -5.93 -27.26
N GLU A 316 6.08 -6.87 -27.60
CA GLU A 316 4.66 -6.84 -27.24
C GLU A 316 4.45 -6.81 -25.72
N TRP A 317 5.21 -7.60 -24.97
CA TRP A 317 5.11 -7.62 -23.50
C TRP A 317 5.52 -6.32 -22.84
N GLY A 318 6.41 -5.54 -23.49
CA GLY A 318 6.77 -4.21 -23.03
C GLY A 318 5.60 -3.23 -23.08
N GLU A 319 4.81 -3.25 -24.15
CA GLU A 319 3.61 -2.42 -24.29
C GLU A 319 2.52 -2.85 -23.33
N GLN A 320 2.29 -4.15 -23.16
CA GLN A 320 1.34 -4.68 -22.18
C GLN A 320 1.73 -4.33 -20.73
N ALA A 321 3.02 -4.31 -20.40
CA ALA A 321 3.50 -3.85 -19.10
C ALA A 321 3.18 -2.36 -18.87
N LEU A 322 3.33 -1.50 -19.90
CA LEU A 322 2.90 -0.10 -19.82
C LEU A 322 1.39 0.02 -19.58
N GLN A 323 0.58 -0.74 -20.33
CA GLN A 323 -0.88 -0.73 -20.17
C GLN A 323 -1.29 -1.17 -18.76
N LEU A 324 -0.63 -2.19 -18.21
CA LEU A 324 -0.87 -2.62 -16.83
C LEU A 324 -0.48 -1.55 -15.81
N CYS A 325 0.66 -0.88 -15.98
CA CYS A 325 1.05 0.25 -15.14
C CYS A 325 0.03 1.41 -15.21
N ILE A 326 -0.45 1.74 -16.41
CA ILE A 326 -1.47 2.78 -16.62
C ILE A 326 -2.77 2.41 -15.88
N ALA A 327 -3.21 1.16 -15.97
CA ALA A 327 -4.40 0.68 -15.26
C ALA A 327 -4.26 0.79 -13.72
N LEU A 328 -3.05 0.68 -13.19
CA LEU A 328 -2.78 0.73 -11.76
C LEU A 328 -2.57 2.14 -11.19
N ILE A 329 -2.51 3.18 -12.02
CA ILE A 329 -2.11 4.52 -11.58
C ILE A 329 -3.00 5.07 -10.45
N ASN A 330 -4.33 4.94 -10.58
CA ASN A 330 -5.27 5.38 -9.55
C ASN A 330 -5.11 4.59 -8.23
N PHE A 331 -4.75 3.31 -8.30
CA PHE A 331 -4.46 2.51 -7.12
C PHE A 331 -3.22 3.03 -6.40
N TRP A 332 -2.12 3.27 -7.12
CA TRP A 332 -0.90 3.81 -6.55
C TRP A 332 -1.11 5.24 -6.00
N GLU A 333 -1.91 6.06 -6.69
CA GLU A 333 -2.25 7.42 -6.24
C GLU A 333 -3.06 7.41 -4.93
N ILE A 334 -4.02 6.47 -4.80
CA ILE A 334 -4.94 6.45 -3.67
C ILE A 334 -4.37 5.67 -2.48
N ARG A 335 -3.73 4.50 -2.72
CA ARG A 335 -3.25 3.59 -1.67
C ARG A 335 -1.73 3.62 -1.49
N GLY A 336 -0.96 4.09 -2.49
CA GLY A 336 0.50 3.90 -2.55
C GLY A 336 0.88 2.44 -2.82
N PRO A 337 2.17 2.04 -2.80
CA PRO A 337 3.35 2.90 -2.68
C PRO A 337 3.73 3.60 -3.99
N PHE A 338 3.89 4.90 -3.96
CA PHE A 338 4.28 5.71 -5.15
C PHE A 338 5.62 5.28 -5.74
N SER A 339 6.60 4.98 -4.90
CA SER A 339 7.96 4.59 -5.32
C SER A 339 7.99 3.28 -6.11
N GLU A 340 7.16 2.31 -5.73
CA GLU A 340 7.05 1.04 -6.46
C GLU A 340 6.41 1.26 -7.84
N GLY A 341 5.30 2.04 -7.90
CA GLY A 341 4.66 2.40 -9.16
C GLY A 341 5.59 3.14 -10.11
N ALA A 342 6.35 4.12 -9.59
CA ALA A 342 7.36 4.84 -10.36
C ALA A 342 8.45 3.90 -10.90
N THR A 343 8.93 2.97 -10.07
CA THR A 343 9.94 1.98 -10.48
C THR A 343 9.42 1.06 -11.59
N PHE A 344 8.19 0.58 -11.49
CA PHE A 344 7.59 -0.26 -12.54
C PHE A 344 7.40 0.51 -13.84
N LEU A 345 6.89 1.75 -13.78
CA LEU A 345 6.75 2.60 -14.97
C LEU A 345 8.10 2.88 -15.64
N GLU A 346 9.15 3.21 -14.89
CA GLU A 346 10.49 3.45 -15.45
C GLU A 346 11.07 2.21 -16.13
N ARG A 347 10.94 1.05 -15.48
CA ARG A 347 11.37 -0.23 -16.08
C ARG A 347 10.58 -0.54 -17.33
N ALA A 348 9.25 -0.38 -17.32
CA ALA A 348 8.40 -0.61 -18.48
C ALA A 348 8.74 0.34 -19.63
N LEU A 349 8.91 1.65 -19.37
CA LEU A 349 9.34 2.65 -20.36
C LEU A 349 10.71 2.34 -20.96
N THR A 350 11.61 1.72 -20.19
CA THR A 350 12.95 1.36 -20.67
C THR A 350 12.93 0.20 -21.67
N VAL A 351 12.09 -0.81 -21.41
CA VAL A 351 12.01 -2.02 -22.26
C VAL A 351 11.05 -1.85 -23.44
N SER A 352 10.10 -0.90 -23.40
CA SER A 352 9.06 -0.70 -24.42
C SER A 352 9.33 0.51 -25.34
N LYS A 353 10.55 0.66 -25.83
CA LYS A 353 10.91 1.81 -26.70
C LYS A 353 10.07 1.91 -27.96
N ASN A 354 9.60 0.78 -28.48
CA ASN A 354 8.81 0.66 -29.71
C ASN A 354 7.30 0.57 -29.46
N ALA A 355 6.82 0.80 -28.23
CA ALA A 355 5.40 0.84 -27.93
C ALA A 355 4.68 1.96 -28.69
N ALA A 356 3.38 1.82 -28.89
CA ALA A 356 2.56 2.83 -29.53
C ALA A 356 2.77 4.22 -28.88
N PRO A 357 3.02 5.28 -29.67
CA PRO A 357 3.35 6.60 -29.12
C PRO A 357 2.35 7.14 -28.11
N ALA A 358 1.05 6.85 -28.30
CA ALA A 358 0.00 7.26 -27.37
C ALA A 358 0.14 6.60 -26.01
N ILE A 359 0.35 5.26 -25.97
CA ILE A 359 0.53 4.49 -24.72
C ILE A 359 1.80 4.96 -24.02
N ARG A 360 2.89 5.16 -24.76
CA ARG A 360 4.14 5.64 -24.18
C ARG A 360 4.01 7.05 -23.62
N ALA A 361 3.30 7.95 -24.31
CA ALA A 361 3.05 9.31 -23.86
C ALA A 361 2.24 9.33 -22.56
N GLU A 362 1.20 8.50 -22.46
CA GLU A 362 0.37 8.36 -21.27
C GLU A 362 1.17 7.78 -20.08
N ALA A 363 1.98 6.75 -20.31
CA ALA A 363 2.85 6.19 -19.29
C ALA A 363 3.88 7.20 -18.76
N LEU A 364 4.51 8.01 -19.64
CA LEU A 364 5.41 9.09 -19.25
C LEU A 364 4.69 10.15 -18.41
N GLN A 365 3.46 10.48 -18.76
CA GLN A 365 2.62 11.39 -17.99
C GLN A 365 2.35 10.86 -16.58
N HIS A 366 2.01 9.58 -16.45
CA HIS A 366 1.77 8.96 -15.15
C HIS A 366 3.06 8.81 -14.32
N ALA A 367 4.18 8.51 -14.96
CA ALA A 367 5.48 8.53 -14.29
C ALA A 367 5.84 9.93 -13.75
N ALA A 368 5.51 10.98 -14.48
CA ALA A 368 5.67 12.36 -14.01
C ALA A 368 4.77 12.69 -12.82
N LEU A 369 3.53 12.19 -12.80
CA LEU A 369 2.62 12.35 -11.65
C LEU A 369 3.18 11.71 -10.38
N LEU A 370 3.68 10.48 -10.48
CA LEU A 370 4.29 9.80 -9.33
C LEU A 370 5.60 10.49 -8.89
N ALA A 371 6.42 10.97 -9.82
CA ALA A 371 7.62 11.74 -9.50
C ALA A 371 7.29 13.02 -8.72
N LEU A 372 6.23 13.75 -9.11
CA LEU A 372 5.73 14.92 -8.37
C LEU A 372 5.24 14.54 -6.96
N SER A 373 4.58 13.40 -6.81
CA SER A 373 4.12 12.91 -5.51
C SER A 373 5.26 12.52 -4.55
N MET A 374 6.47 12.33 -5.12
CA MET A 374 7.72 12.05 -4.38
C MET A 374 8.65 13.28 -4.28
N ASP A 375 8.15 14.46 -4.59
CA ASP A 375 8.92 15.73 -4.63
C ASP A 375 10.09 15.74 -5.65
N ASP A 376 10.16 14.80 -6.61
CA ASP A 376 11.16 14.77 -7.68
C ASP A 376 10.72 15.62 -8.88
N THR A 377 10.80 16.93 -8.69
CA THR A 377 10.35 17.92 -9.70
C THR A 377 11.19 17.91 -10.98
N ALA A 378 12.50 17.59 -10.89
CA ALA A 378 13.40 17.57 -12.05
C ALA A 378 13.08 16.39 -12.97
N ARG A 379 12.82 15.23 -12.39
CA ARG A 379 12.40 14.03 -13.11
C ARG A 379 11.05 14.24 -13.78
N ALA A 380 10.07 14.78 -13.03
CA ALA A 380 8.73 15.07 -13.56
C ALA A 380 8.78 16.00 -14.78
N GLU A 381 9.59 17.06 -14.74
CA GLU A 381 9.74 17.99 -15.87
C GLU A 381 10.30 17.31 -17.13
N THR A 382 11.28 16.42 -16.95
CA THR A 382 11.86 15.66 -18.07
C THR A 382 10.83 14.74 -18.72
N LEU A 383 10.10 13.98 -17.90
CA LEU A 383 9.06 13.04 -18.34
C LEU A 383 7.90 13.77 -19.05
N LEU A 384 7.47 14.94 -18.54
CA LEU A 384 6.42 15.75 -19.17
C LEU A 384 6.86 16.29 -20.52
N ARG A 385 8.14 16.70 -20.67
CA ARG A 385 8.66 17.15 -21.97
C ARG A 385 8.66 16.02 -23.01
N GLU A 386 9.11 14.84 -22.64
CA GLU A 386 9.07 13.67 -23.53
C GLU A 386 7.63 13.32 -23.92
N SER A 387 6.72 13.26 -22.97
CA SER A 387 5.29 12.99 -23.24
C SER A 387 4.66 14.04 -24.16
N GLN A 388 4.99 15.32 -23.96
CA GLN A 388 4.47 16.41 -24.80
C GLN A 388 4.87 16.27 -26.28
N VAL A 389 6.10 15.82 -26.56
CA VAL A 389 6.55 15.60 -27.95
C VAL A 389 5.67 14.52 -28.59
N LEU A 390 5.46 13.40 -27.92
CA LEU A 390 4.68 12.28 -28.45
C LEU A 390 3.21 12.65 -28.68
N PHE A 391 2.56 13.35 -27.74
CA PHE A 391 1.17 13.81 -27.94
C PHE A 391 1.04 14.86 -29.05
N ARG A 392 2.07 15.68 -29.26
CA ARG A 392 2.07 16.63 -30.39
C ARG A 392 2.20 15.92 -31.74
N GLU A 393 3.06 14.90 -31.83
CA GLU A 393 3.24 14.10 -33.05
C GLU A 393 1.99 13.31 -33.40
N SER A 394 1.29 12.74 -32.36
CA SER A 394 0.03 12.02 -32.56
C SER A 394 -1.18 12.93 -32.79
N LYS A 395 -1.05 14.25 -32.65
CA LYS A 395 -2.14 15.24 -32.71
C LYS A 395 -3.27 14.97 -31.70
N ASP A 396 -2.96 14.36 -30.58
CA ASP A 396 -3.90 14.05 -29.52
C ASP A 396 -4.20 15.30 -28.68
N LYS A 397 -5.37 15.90 -28.92
CA LYS A 397 -5.83 17.09 -28.19
C LYS A 397 -6.07 16.80 -26.70
N ALA A 398 -6.61 15.63 -26.34
CA ALA A 398 -6.87 15.26 -24.95
C ALA A 398 -5.56 15.06 -24.18
N GLY A 399 -4.61 14.34 -24.78
CA GLY A 399 -3.26 14.18 -24.25
C GLY A 399 -2.55 15.52 -24.05
N MET A 400 -2.65 16.44 -25.05
CA MET A 400 -2.09 17.79 -24.93
C MET A 400 -2.73 18.59 -23.78
N ALA A 401 -4.05 18.50 -23.57
CA ALA A 401 -4.73 19.16 -22.46
C ALA A 401 -4.26 18.59 -21.10
N ASN A 402 -4.05 17.28 -21.01
CA ASN A 402 -3.46 16.65 -19.84
C ASN A 402 -2.05 17.18 -19.54
N ILE A 403 -1.20 17.30 -20.56
CA ILE A 403 0.15 17.85 -20.39
C ILE A 403 0.09 19.30 -19.92
N LEU A 404 -0.75 20.14 -20.52
CA LEU A 404 -0.92 21.53 -20.09
C LEU A 404 -1.38 21.63 -18.64
N ARG A 405 -2.32 20.79 -18.22
CA ARG A 405 -2.79 20.71 -16.84
C ARG A 405 -1.66 20.32 -15.89
N MET A 406 -0.87 19.29 -16.23
CA MET A 406 0.25 18.85 -15.41
C MET A 406 1.38 19.88 -15.36
N GLN A 407 1.71 20.51 -16.49
CA GLN A 407 2.67 21.62 -16.52
C GLN A 407 2.17 22.81 -15.68
N GLY A 408 0.86 23.06 -15.67
CA GLY A 408 0.23 24.05 -14.82
C GLY A 408 0.37 23.71 -13.33
N SER A 409 0.11 22.46 -12.95
CA SER A 409 0.34 21.98 -11.59
C SER A 409 1.82 22.04 -11.19
N PHE A 410 2.70 21.68 -12.10
CA PHE A 410 4.15 21.80 -11.90
C PHE A 410 4.60 23.25 -11.72
N ALA A 411 4.10 24.17 -12.55
CA ALA A 411 4.38 25.59 -12.39
C ALA A 411 3.87 26.14 -11.04
N TRP A 412 2.73 25.62 -10.56
CA TRP A 412 2.21 25.93 -9.23
C TRP A 412 3.16 25.44 -8.11
N VAL A 413 3.63 24.19 -8.16
CA VAL A 413 4.63 23.66 -7.22
C VAL A 413 5.91 24.51 -7.22
N LYS A 414 6.36 24.96 -8.38
CA LYS A 414 7.48 25.91 -8.54
C LYS A 414 7.13 27.36 -8.22
N ASN A 415 5.98 27.59 -7.60
CA ASN A 415 5.49 28.91 -7.19
C ASN A 415 5.34 29.93 -8.35
N ASN A 416 5.24 29.47 -9.60
CA ASN A 416 4.98 30.33 -10.76
C ASN A 416 3.47 30.39 -11.06
N TYR A 417 2.70 31.01 -10.16
CA TYR A 417 1.23 31.05 -10.24
C TYR A 417 0.69 31.72 -11.52
N LYS A 418 1.44 32.66 -12.11
CA LYS A 418 1.02 33.30 -13.38
C LYS A 418 1.07 32.32 -14.53
N LEU A 419 2.16 31.58 -14.65
CA LEU A 419 2.32 30.54 -15.68
C LEU A 419 1.32 29.39 -15.42
N ALA A 420 1.21 28.93 -14.17
CA ALA A 420 0.28 27.89 -13.77
C ALA A 420 -1.15 28.19 -14.20
N ARG A 421 -1.65 29.41 -13.88
CA ARG A 421 -2.98 29.83 -14.27
C ARG A 421 -3.18 29.81 -15.78
N ARG A 422 -2.26 30.38 -16.55
CA ARG A 422 -2.35 30.41 -18.00
C ARG A 422 -2.47 29.00 -18.61
N LEU A 423 -1.60 28.07 -18.18
CA LEU A 423 -1.59 26.70 -18.67
C LEU A 423 -2.87 25.95 -18.29
N LEU A 424 -3.35 26.15 -17.06
CA LEU A 424 -4.58 25.53 -16.59
C LEU A 424 -5.83 26.09 -17.29
N GLU A 425 -5.89 27.39 -17.56
CA GLU A 425 -6.99 28.00 -18.31
C GLU A 425 -7.02 27.51 -19.77
N GLU A 426 -5.84 27.34 -20.41
CA GLU A 426 -5.72 26.73 -21.72
C GLU A 426 -6.18 25.27 -21.73
N ALA A 427 -5.72 24.45 -20.76
CA ALA A 427 -6.18 23.06 -20.60
C ALA A 427 -7.70 22.98 -20.38
N LEU A 428 -8.25 23.86 -19.55
CA LEU A 428 -9.68 23.91 -19.26
C LEU A 428 -10.52 24.21 -20.51
N ALA A 429 -10.04 25.09 -21.36
CA ALA A 429 -10.71 25.43 -22.63
C ALA A 429 -10.77 24.21 -23.57
N ILE A 430 -9.66 23.46 -23.70
CA ILE A 430 -9.61 22.24 -24.50
C ILE A 430 -10.51 21.14 -23.94
N TYR A 431 -10.48 20.88 -22.62
CA TYR A 431 -11.35 19.89 -22.01
C TYR A 431 -12.84 20.20 -22.17
N ARG A 432 -13.22 21.50 -22.11
CA ARG A 432 -14.60 21.93 -22.38
C ARG A 432 -15.00 21.71 -23.85
N GLU A 433 -14.11 21.99 -24.80
CA GLU A 433 -14.33 21.69 -26.22
C GLU A 433 -14.54 20.20 -26.47
N LEU A 434 -13.75 19.35 -25.81
CA LEU A 434 -13.82 17.89 -25.93
C LEU A 434 -14.97 17.26 -25.13
N GLY A 435 -15.62 17.99 -24.24
CA GLY A 435 -16.63 17.43 -23.32
C GLY A 435 -16.05 16.53 -22.22
N GLU A 436 -14.73 16.61 -21.99
CA GLU A 436 -13.98 15.79 -21.02
C GLU A 436 -14.20 16.28 -19.58
N ARG A 437 -15.24 15.78 -18.94
CA ARG A 437 -15.70 16.26 -17.64
C ARG A 437 -14.69 16.05 -16.51
N ILE A 438 -13.96 14.93 -16.50
CA ILE A 438 -12.94 14.62 -15.49
C ILE A 438 -11.78 15.63 -15.61
N GLY A 439 -11.32 15.89 -16.82
CA GLY A 439 -10.30 16.90 -17.10
C GLY A 439 -10.72 18.30 -16.65
N VAL A 440 -11.98 18.67 -16.90
CA VAL A 440 -12.57 19.92 -16.39
C VAL A 440 -12.51 20.01 -14.87
N ALA A 441 -12.97 18.97 -14.15
CA ALA A 441 -12.99 18.95 -12.69
C ALA A 441 -11.58 19.02 -12.08
N SER A 442 -10.63 18.21 -12.59
CA SER A 442 -9.24 18.21 -12.13
C SER A 442 -8.53 19.54 -12.38
N THR A 443 -8.86 20.21 -13.50
CA THR A 443 -8.27 21.53 -13.83
C THR A 443 -8.88 22.63 -12.96
N ARG A 444 -10.18 22.57 -12.65
CA ARG A 444 -10.83 23.48 -11.70
C ARG A 444 -10.23 23.35 -10.31
N ASP A 445 -9.92 22.12 -9.86
CA ASP A 445 -9.27 21.91 -8.58
C ASP A 445 -7.92 22.61 -8.51
N ALA A 446 -7.06 22.44 -9.51
CA ALA A 446 -5.78 23.12 -9.57
C ALA A 446 -5.90 24.65 -9.58
N LEU A 447 -6.87 25.19 -10.33
CA LEU A 447 -7.18 26.62 -10.33
C LEU A 447 -7.69 27.12 -8.99
N ALA A 448 -8.48 26.31 -8.27
CA ALA A 448 -8.97 26.64 -6.94
C ALA A 448 -7.83 26.70 -5.92
N GLN A 449 -6.86 25.79 -6.00
CA GLN A 449 -5.68 25.82 -5.13
C GLN A 449 -4.86 27.12 -5.32
N ILE A 450 -4.65 27.55 -6.55
CA ILE A 450 -4.00 28.84 -6.84
C ILE A 450 -4.84 30.00 -6.23
N ALA A 451 -6.16 29.94 -6.35
CA ALA A 451 -7.03 30.97 -5.79
C ALA A 451 -7.00 30.98 -4.25
N ILE A 452 -6.89 29.81 -3.60
CA ILE A 452 -6.70 29.69 -2.13
C ILE A 452 -5.38 30.36 -1.73
N ALA A 453 -4.27 30.04 -2.39
CA ALA A 453 -2.96 30.61 -2.10
C ALA A 453 -2.96 32.15 -2.23
N GLN A 454 -3.72 32.67 -3.19
CA GLN A 454 -3.88 34.10 -3.44
C GLN A 454 -4.99 34.76 -2.58
N CYS A 455 -5.56 34.05 -1.59
CA CYS A 455 -6.66 34.49 -0.75
C CYS A 455 -7.92 34.92 -1.54
N ASN A 456 -8.09 34.47 -2.78
CA ASN A 456 -9.32 34.69 -3.56
C ASN A 456 -10.35 33.59 -3.24
N TYR A 457 -10.84 33.62 -2.00
CA TYR A 457 -11.71 32.57 -1.45
C TYR A 457 -13.07 32.47 -2.14
N SER A 458 -13.61 33.55 -2.70
CA SER A 458 -14.87 33.49 -3.43
C SER A 458 -14.74 32.69 -4.73
N LYS A 459 -13.68 32.93 -5.51
CA LYS A 459 -13.38 32.15 -6.74
C LYS A 459 -13.07 30.68 -6.38
N ALA A 460 -12.25 30.45 -5.36
CA ALA A 460 -11.89 29.11 -4.91
C ALA A 460 -13.12 28.31 -4.49
N ARG A 461 -14.02 28.91 -3.72
CA ARG A 461 -15.28 28.30 -3.26
C ARG A 461 -16.16 27.90 -4.45
N SER A 462 -16.43 28.81 -5.38
CA SER A 462 -17.27 28.51 -6.56
C SER A 462 -16.71 27.31 -7.35
N LEU A 463 -15.40 27.24 -7.57
CA LEU A 463 -14.77 26.15 -8.29
C LEU A 463 -14.90 24.80 -7.52
N GLN A 464 -14.74 24.83 -6.20
CA GLN A 464 -14.82 23.61 -5.37
C GLN A 464 -16.27 23.14 -5.18
N GLU A 465 -17.24 24.05 -5.08
CA GLU A 465 -18.66 23.71 -5.02
C GLU A 465 -19.15 23.03 -6.30
N GLU A 466 -18.70 23.54 -7.47
CA GLU A 466 -18.98 22.91 -8.76
C GLU A 466 -18.37 21.50 -8.85
N ASN A 467 -17.13 21.32 -8.37
CA ASN A 467 -16.47 20.01 -8.34
C ASN A 467 -17.18 19.07 -7.35
N LEU A 468 -17.57 19.54 -6.18
CA LEU A 468 -18.29 18.76 -5.19
C LEU A 468 -19.62 18.23 -5.74
N ALA A 469 -20.41 19.11 -6.38
CA ALA A 469 -21.67 18.72 -7.00
C ALA A 469 -21.45 17.64 -8.10
N TYR A 470 -20.43 17.81 -8.92
CA TYR A 470 -20.07 16.86 -9.96
C TYR A 470 -19.69 15.48 -9.38
N HIS A 471 -18.75 15.42 -8.44
CA HIS A 471 -18.28 14.15 -7.89
C HIS A 471 -19.30 13.44 -7.01
N LYS A 472 -20.13 14.18 -6.26
CA LYS A 472 -21.26 13.61 -5.51
C LYS A 472 -22.27 12.93 -6.43
N ALA A 473 -22.55 13.50 -7.60
CA ALA A 473 -23.47 12.91 -8.57
C ALA A 473 -22.95 11.56 -9.16
N TRP A 474 -21.62 11.35 -9.16
CA TRP A 474 -21.00 10.11 -9.65
C TRP A 474 -20.71 9.09 -8.54
N GLY A 475 -20.89 9.47 -7.27
CA GLY A 475 -20.62 8.59 -6.12
C GLY A 475 -19.13 8.32 -5.85
N GLU A 476 -18.23 9.07 -6.46
CA GLU A 476 -16.77 8.93 -6.30
C GLU A 476 -16.31 9.44 -4.94
N LYS A 477 -16.04 8.55 -4.00
CA LYS A 477 -15.66 8.91 -2.62
C LYS A 477 -14.37 9.71 -2.54
N TYR A 478 -13.31 9.24 -3.20
CA TYR A 478 -11.99 9.89 -3.20
C TYR A 478 -12.07 11.32 -3.75
N ARG A 479 -12.67 11.47 -4.95
CA ARG A 479 -12.77 12.78 -5.60
C ARG A 479 -13.83 13.69 -4.98
N THR A 480 -14.81 13.14 -4.23
CA THR A 480 -15.75 13.94 -3.40
C THR A 480 -15.05 14.48 -2.16
N ALA A 481 -14.16 13.71 -1.54
CA ALA A 481 -13.44 14.13 -0.34
C ALA A 481 -12.51 15.33 -0.58
N TYR A 482 -11.94 15.45 -1.78
CA TYR A 482 -11.02 16.54 -2.13
C TYR A 482 -11.66 17.94 -2.07
N PRO A 483 -12.76 18.22 -2.79
CA PRO A 483 -13.46 19.50 -2.67
C PRO A 483 -13.91 19.82 -1.26
N LEU A 484 -14.35 18.82 -0.49
CA LEU A 484 -14.73 19.01 0.92
C LEU A 484 -13.55 19.50 1.76
N TYR A 485 -12.39 18.87 1.61
CA TYR A 485 -11.14 19.29 2.26
C TYR A 485 -10.77 20.74 1.90
N HIS A 486 -10.84 21.10 0.61
CA HIS A 486 -10.52 22.45 0.17
C HIS A 486 -11.56 23.49 0.61
N LEU A 487 -12.84 23.15 0.64
CA LEU A 487 -13.89 24.01 1.20
C LEU A 487 -13.68 24.22 2.71
N ALA A 488 -13.30 23.19 3.46
CA ALA A 488 -12.89 23.31 4.86
C ALA A 488 -11.69 24.26 5.02
N ARG A 489 -10.66 24.12 4.19
CA ARG A 489 -9.50 25.05 4.18
C ARG A 489 -9.91 26.48 3.86
N ILE A 490 -10.81 26.70 2.90
CA ILE A 490 -11.31 28.02 2.53
C ILE A 490 -12.03 28.67 3.71
N GLN A 491 -12.90 27.94 4.39
CA GLN A 491 -13.60 28.44 5.58
C GLN A 491 -12.64 28.79 6.71
N PHE A 492 -11.67 27.91 6.97
CA PHE A 492 -10.63 28.12 7.97
C PHE A 492 -9.75 29.34 7.67
N LEU A 493 -9.13 29.37 6.46
CA LEU A 493 -8.19 30.43 6.11
C LEU A 493 -8.85 31.80 5.96
N SER A 494 -10.10 31.85 5.48
CA SER A 494 -10.89 33.10 5.43
C SER A 494 -11.38 33.55 6.80
N ASN A 495 -11.25 32.71 7.84
CA ASN A 495 -11.77 32.95 9.18
C ASN A 495 -13.28 33.31 9.19
N SER A 496 -14.04 32.66 8.30
CA SER A 496 -15.45 32.98 8.09
C SER A 496 -16.38 32.16 9.00
N ASP A 497 -16.19 30.84 9.06
CA ASP A 497 -16.97 29.91 9.87
C ASP A 497 -16.14 28.67 10.24
N LEU A 498 -15.58 28.68 11.46
CA LEU A 498 -14.74 27.58 11.96
C LEU A 498 -15.53 26.30 12.23
N LYS A 499 -16.83 26.41 12.56
CA LYS A 499 -17.69 25.26 12.79
C LYS A 499 -17.98 24.54 11.47
N GLN A 500 -18.33 25.30 10.44
CA GLN A 500 -18.50 24.74 9.08
C GLN A 500 -17.19 24.13 8.54
N ALA A 501 -16.04 24.76 8.84
CA ALA A 501 -14.72 24.20 8.47
C ALA A 501 -14.49 22.82 9.11
N GLU A 502 -14.84 22.66 10.40
CA GLU A 502 -14.74 21.39 11.13
C GLU A 502 -15.67 20.34 10.52
N GLU A 503 -16.95 20.67 10.29
CA GLU A 503 -17.95 19.75 9.71
C GLU A 503 -17.52 19.25 8.30
N LEU A 504 -17.04 20.13 7.43
CA LEU A 504 -16.55 19.77 6.09
C LEU A 504 -15.28 18.91 6.16
N ALA A 505 -14.37 19.21 7.09
CA ALA A 505 -13.17 18.43 7.30
C ALA A 505 -13.49 17.02 7.81
N ASP A 506 -14.44 16.87 8.73
CA ASP A 506 -14.89 15.57 9.25
C ASP A 506 -15.57 14.73 8.16
N GLU A 507 -16.44 15.33 7.31
CA GLU A 507 -17.03 14.65 6.15
C GLU A 507 -15.93 14.14 5.20
N SER A 508 -14.94 14.98 4.89
CA SER A 508 -13.79 14.64 4.05
C SER A 508 -12.97 13.51 4.68
N LEU A 509 -12.68 13.59 5.99
CA LEU A 509 -11.93 12.58 6.73
C LEU A 509 -12.61 11.21 6.67
N GLY A 510 -13.93 11.18 6.85
CA GLY A 510 -14.73 9.97 6.75
C GLY A 510 -14.60 9.29 5.38
N LEU A 511 -14.65 10.06 4.29
CA LEU A 511 -14.52 9.56 2.92
C LEU A 511 -13.09 9.07 2.61
N PHE A 512 -12.04 9.82 3.00
CA PHE A 512 -10.65 9.38 2.80
C PHE A 512 -10.31 8.13 3.62
N ARG A 513 -10.88 7.97 4.84
CA ARG A 513 -10.75 6.74 5.62
C ARG A 513 -11.43 5.55 4.94
N GLN A 514 -12.60 5.73 4.31
CA GLN A 514 -13.28 4.66 3.57
C GLN A 514 -12.43 4.14 2.39
N VAL A 515 -11.78 5.03 1.65
CA VAL A 515 -10.87 4.64 0.55
C VAL A 515 -9.45 4.31 1.05
N ARG A 516 -9.20 4.38 2.36
CA ARG A 516 -7.90 4.14 3.03
C ARG A 516 -6.75 4.98 2.46
N ASN A 517 -7.00 6.21 2.02
CA ASN A 517 -5.95 7.13 1.62
C ASN A 517 -5.27 7.74 2.85
N ARG A 518 -4.24 7.06 3.38
CA ARG A 518 -3.53 7.43 4.60
C ARG A 518 -2.91 8.83 4.51
N ARG A 519 -2.37 9.19 3.35
CA ARG A 519 -1.72 10.50 3.13
C ARG A 519 -2.71 11.64 3.33
N LEU A 520 -3.85 11.60 2.65
CA LEU A 520 -4.86 12.67 2.73
C LEU A 520 -5.59 12.68 4.08
N VAL A 521 -5.78 11.53 4.70
CA VAL A 521 -6.23 11.46 6.10
C VAL A 521 -5.33 12.32 6.98
N ALA A 522 -3.99 12.19 6.88
CA ALA A 522 -3.05 12.96 7.68
C ALA A 522 -3.11 14.47 7.38
N TYR A 523 -3.33 14.89 6.13
CA TYR A 523 -3.55 16.31 5.80
C TYR A 523 -4.84 16.85 6.41
N VAL A 524 -5.95 16.10 6.39
CA VAL A 524 -7.21 16.52 7.01
C VAL A 524 -7.08 16.59 8.53
N LEU A 525 -6.42 15.61 9.15
CA LEU A 525 -6.14 15.63 10.60
C LEU A 525 -5.32 16.86 11.01
N THR A 526 -4.34 17.26 10.17
CA THR A 526 -3.54 18.48 10.41
C THR A 526 -4.42 19.73 10.31
N LEU A 527 -5.34 19.80 9.34
CA LEU A 527 -6.29 20.91 9.23
C LEU A 527 -7.24 20.98 10.44
N LEU A 528 -7.79 19.85 10.88
CA LEU A 528 -8.62 19.77 12.09
C LEU A 528 -7.85 20.22 13.33
N ALA A 529 -6.58 19.81 13.46
CA ALA A 529 -5.71 20.29 14.53
C ALA A 529 -5.54 21.81 14.49
N GLN A 530 -5.32 22.41 13.31
CA GLN A 530 -5.23 23.86 13.14
C GLN A 530 -6.54 24.58 13.52
N ILE A 531 -7.69 24.03 13.10
CA ILE A 531 -9.01 24.58 13.47
C ILE A 531 -9.17 24.59 14.99
N HIS A 532 -8.90 23.47 15.67
CA HIS A 532 -9.00 23.38 17.12
C HIS A 532 -8.00 24.28 17.84
N LEU A 533 -6.79 24.49 17.29
CA LEU A 533 -5.83 25.44 17.88
C LEU A 533 -6.36 26.87 17.84
N VAL A 534 -6.99 27.31 16.74
CA VAL A 534 -7.60 28.66 16.66
C VAL A 534 -8.79 28.78 17.62
N GLN A 535 -9.53 27.70 17.85
CA GLN A 535 -10.58 27.60 18.89
C GLN A 535 -10.00 27.48 20.30
N LYS A 536 -8.66 27.45 20.48
CA LYS A 536 -7.93 27.28 21.75
C LYS A 536 -8.15 25.90 22.41
N ASP A 537 -8.59 24.89 21.67
CA ASP A 537 -8.77 23.53 22.17
C ASP A 537 -7.53 22.66 21.87
N VAL A 538 -6.47 22.91 22.62
CA VAL A 538 -5.21 22.15 22.50
C VAL A 538 -5.41 20.65 22.82
N LYS A 539 -6.40 20.30 23.65
CA LYS A 539 -6.64 18.90 24.03
C LYS A 539 -7.14 18.08 22.85
N LYS A 540 -7.99 18.65 22.00
CA LYS A 540 -8.44 17.99 20.77
C LYS A 540 -7.39 18.03 19.67
N ALA A 541 -6.64 19.12 19.53
CA ALA A 541 -5.64 19.29 18.49
C ALA A 541 -4.49 18.29 18.60
N ARG A 542 -4.02 17.98 19.82
CA ARG A 542 -2.84 17.14 20.06
C ARG A 542 -2.94 15.74 19.45
N PRO A 543 -3.93 14.88 19.75
CA PRO A 543 -4.01 13.53 19.22
C PRO A 543 -4.12 13.51 17.69
N LEU A 544 -4.84 14.46 17.10
CA LEU A 544 -4.97 14.58 15.64
C LEU A 544 -3.61 14.85 14.98
N LEU A 545 -2.83 15.76 15.57
CA LEU A 545 -1.51 16.11 15.06
C LEU A 545 -0.49 14.99 15.26
N GLU A 546 -0.57 14.25 16.36
CA GLU A 546 0.28 13.07 16.61
C GLU A 546 0.01 11.95 15.61
N GLU A 547 -1.27 11.64 15.33
CA GLU A 547 -1.66 10.66 14.30
C GLU A 547 -1.18 11.11 12.90
N ALA A 548 -1.38 12.36 12.54
CA ALA A 548 -0.92 12.92 11.27
C ALA A 548 0.61 12.82 11.11
N MET A 549 1.36 13.23 12.14
CA MET A 549 2.83 13.21 12.15
C MET A 549 3.38 11.78 12.02
N SER A 550 2.80 10.80 12.72
CA SER A 550 3.19 9.38 12.59
C SER A 550 2.99 8.90 11.15
N THR A 551 1.82 9.20 10.59
CA THR A 551 1.47 8.80 9.23
C THR A 551 2.39 9.44 8.17
N PHE A 552 2.68 10.73 8.26
CA PHE A 552 3.60 11.39 7.34
C PHE A 552 5.03 10.84 7.42
N LYS A 553 5.50 10.49 8.62
CA LYS A 553 6.81 9.86 8.79
C LYS A 553 6.87 8.46 8.17
N GLU A 554 5.84 7.65 8.36
CA GLU A 554 5.75 6.32 7.76
C GLU A 554 5.69 6.36 6.23
N LEU A 555 5.06 7.41 5.66
CA LEU A 555 4.95 7.63 4.21
C LEU A 555 6.13 8.43 3.62
N GLU A 556 7.08 8.87 4.46
CA GLU A 556 8.20 9.74 4.08
C GLU A 556 7.75 11.04 3.36
N ASP A 557 6.53 11.53 3.67
CA ASP A 557 5.97 12.76 3.11
C ASP A 557 6.61 14.00 3.76
N ARG A 558 7.69 14.50 3.15
CA ARG A 558 8.45 15.64 3.68
C ARG A 558 7.61 16.91 3.79
N SER A 559 6.74 17.17 2.80
CA SER A 559 5.83 18.34 2.81
C SER A 559 4.82 18.23 3.96
N GLY A 560 4.23 17.05 4.17
CA GLY A 560 3.32 16.77 5.27
C GLY A 560 4.02 16.92 6.63
N ILE A 561 5.25 16.41 6.77
CA ILE A 561 6.05 16.55 8.00
C ILE A 561 6.32 18.03 8.29
N ALA A 562 6.70 18.83 7.29
CA ALA A 562 6.99 20.25 7.46
C ALA A 562 5.73 21.02 7.92
N LEU A 563 4.57 20.77 7.30
CA LEU A 563 3.30 21.37 7.69
C LEU A 563 2.88 20.99 9.13
N ALA A 564 3.02 19.70 9.49
CA ALA A 564 2.71 19.22 10.83
C ALA A 564 3.66 19.80 11.88
N LEU A 565 4.93 20.06 11.55
CA LEU A 565 5.89 20.74 12.41
C LEU A 565 5.51 22.20 12.64
N ILE A 566 5.07 22.94 11.61
CA ILE A 566 4.53 24.30 11.76
C ILE A 566 3.33 24.28 12.70
N THR A 567 2.41 23.34 12.53
CA THR A 567 1.22 23.21 13.39
C THR A 567 1.60 22.83 14.81
N ARG A 568 2.63 21.99 15.01
CA ARG A 568 3.18 21.66 16.34
C ARG A 568 3.81 22.88 17.00
N ALA A 569 4.50 23.74 16.25
CA ALA A 569 5.03 24.98 16.75
C ALA A 569 3.92 25.93 17.19
N GLN A 570 2.85 26.08 16.40
CA GLN A 570 1.66 26.83 16.78
C GLN A 570 1.02 26.29 18.07
N MET A 571 0.91 24.96 18.19
CA MET A 571 0.41 24.32 19.42
C MET A 571 1.28 24.65 20.63
N ALA A 572 2.62 24.63 20.49
CA ALA A 572 3.53 24.99 21.57
C ALA A 572 3.40 26.47 22.01
N VAL A 573 3.05 27.37 21.08
CA VAL A 573 2.71 28.77 21.42
C VAL A 573 1.50 28.83 22.31
N TYR A 574 0.41 28.10 22.00
CA TYR A 574 -0.76 28.06 22.88
C TYR A 574 -0.50 27.40 24.23
N GLN A 575 0.57 26.64 24.36
CA GLN A 575 1.04 26.03 25.62
C GLN A 575 2.06 26.87 26.37
N GLU A 576 2.30 28.11 25.91
CA GLU A 576 3.28 29.03 26.50
C GLU A 576 4.71 28.45 26.55
N ASN A 577 5.07 27.61 25.56
CA ASN A 577 6.40 26.98 25.45
C ASN A 577 7.16 27.50 24.22
N PRO A 578 7.77 28.70 24.28
CA PRO A 578 8.46 29.30 23.14
C PRO A 578 9.70 28.51 22.69
N ALA A 579 10.35 27.76 23.60
CA ALA A 579 11.52 26.95 23.26
C ALA A 579 11.12 25.77 22.35
N ALA A 580 10.05 25.04 22.70
CA ALA A 580 9.52 23.96 21.87
C ALA A 580 8.98 24.50 20.54
N ALA A 581 8.34 25.67 20.52
CA ALA A 581 7.86 26.30 19.29
C ALA A 581 9.03 26.63 18.35
N ARG A 582 10.09 27.25 18.87
CA ARG A 582 11.30 27.56 18.10
C ARG A 582 11.92 26.31 17.49
N THR A 583 12.16 25.27 18.28
CA THR A 583 12.72 24.00 17.79
C THR A 583 11.88 23.41 16.65
N ALA A 584 10.56 23.42 16.78
CA ALA A 584 9.67 22.87 15.76
C ALA A 584 9.70 23.69 14.45
N TYR A 585 9.77 25.03 14.52
CA TYR A 585 9.93 25.87 13.32
C TYR A 585 11.29 25.67 12.67
N GLU A 586 12.38 25.53 13.45
CA GLU A 586 13.73 25.30 12.93
C GLU A 586 13.85 23.91 12.26
N GLU A 587 13.21 22.87 12.82
CA GLU A 587 13.09 21.56 12.21
C GLU A 587 12.31 21.61 10.88
N SER A 588 11.17 22.32 10.88
CA SER A 588 10.35 22.52 9.69
C SER A 588 11.14 23.24 8.59
N TRP A 589 11.86 24.29 8.95
CA TRP A 589 12.67 25.08 8.02
C TRP A 589 13.70 24.24 7.26
N LYS A 590 14.40 23.33 7.95
CA LYS A 590 15.36 22.41 7.32
C LYS A 590 14.72 21.53 6.24
N LEU A 591 13.51 21.05 6.49
CA LEU A 591 12.75 20.26 5.51
C LEU A 591 12.28 21.13 4.35
N ILE A 592 11.74 22.32 4.64
CA ILE A 592 11.23 23.27 3.65
C ILE A 592 12.33 23.66 2.66
N GLN A 593 13.55 23.91 3.13
CA GLN A 593 14.71 24.19 2.26
C GLN A 593 15.04 23.02 1.33
N ALA A 594 14.90 21.78 1.80
CA ALA A 594 15.18 20.59 1.00
C ALA A 594 14.15 20.35 -0.12
N ILE A 595 12.89 20.81 0.07
CA ILE A 595 11.80 20.64 -0.90
C ILE A 595 11.47 21.92 -1.70
N ASP A 596 12.16 23.03 -1.41
CA ASP A 596 11.99 24.36 -2.06
C ASP A 596 10.53 24.89 -2.10
N THR A 597 9.78 24.70 -1.01
CA THR A 597 8.37 25.15 -0.90
C THR A 597 8.28 26.55 -0.33
N LYS A 598 8.19 27.58 -1.18
CA LYS A 598 8.20 29.00 -0.77
C LYS A 598 6.98 29.42 0.04
N GLU A 599 5.81 28.83 -0.17
CA GLU A 599 4.60 29.12 0.60
C GLU A 599 4.79 28.75 2.08
N LEU A 600 5.24 27.52 2.36
CA LEU A 600 5.56 27.07 3.71
C LEU A 600 6.75 27.85 4.31
N SER A 601 7.68 28.32 3.47
CA SER A 601 8.78 29.19 3.91
C SER A 601 8.25 30.48 4.56
N ALA A 602 7.30 31.16 3.90
CA ALA A 602 6.72 32.39 4.45
C ALA A 602 5.99 32.14 5.78
N ASP A 603 5.16 31.08 5.87
CA ASP A 603 4.45 30.71 7.09
C ASP A 603 5.41 30.38 8.24
N CYS A 604 6.50 29.66 7.97
CA CYS A 604 7.52 29.30 8.94
C CYS A 604 8.26 30.54 9.47
N LEU A 605 8.71 31.44 8.56
CA LEU A 605 9.41 32.66 8.95
C LEU A 605 8.52 33.64 9.75
N GLU A 606 7.24 33.75 9.38
CA GLU A 606 6.28 34.57 10.14
C GLU A 606 6.10 34.05 11.55
N GLY A 607 5.91 32.72 11.70
CA GLY A 607 5.76 32.09 13.01
C GLY A 607 7.03 32.17 13.87
N LEU A 608 8.20 31.90 13.29
CA LEU A 608 9.47 31.98 13.98
C LEU A 608 9.79 33.42 14.42
N GLY A 609 9.49 34.41 13.57
CA GLY A 609 9.62 35.82 13.92
C GLY A 609 8.78 36.21 15.13
N ALA A 610 7.56 35.67 15.25
CA ALA A 610 6.70 35.89 16.43
C ALA A 610 7.30 35.29 17.72
N ILE A 611 7.98 34.12 17.62
CA ILE A 611 8.69 33.51 18.77
C ILE A 611 9.90 34.34 19.18
N LEU A 612 10.73 34.77 18.21
CA LEU A 612 11.89 35.61 18.48
C LEU A 612 11.53 36.94 19.13
N LEU A 613 10.38 37.52 18.76
CA LEU A 613 9.83 38.69 19.44
C LEU A 613 9.61 38.43 20.96
N THR A 614 9.02 37.28 21.32
CA THR A 614 8.79 36.93 22.75
C THR A 614 10.10 36.65 23.49
N GLN A 615 11.16 36.34 22.81
CA GLN A 615 12.52 36.12 23.33
C GLN A 615 13.35 37.43 23.40
N GLY A 616 12.80 38.54 22.92
CA GLY A 616 13.50 39.84 22.89
C GLY A 616 14.46 40.00 21.68
N GLU A 617 14.53 39.07 20.77
CA GLU A 617 15.38 39.10 19.58
C GLU A 617 14.76 39.92 18.43
N LEU A 618 14.45 41.21 18.74
CA LEU A 618 13.64 42.08 17.90
C LEU A 618 14.21 42.30 16.48
N ARG A 619 15.54 42.49 16.37
CA ARG A 619 16.18 42.69 15.06
C ARG A 619 16.01 41.48 14.16
N TRP A 620 16.25 40.29 14.69
CA TRP A 620 16.12 39.05 13.94
C TRP A 620 14.69 38.77 13.55
N ALA A 621 13.73 38.90 14.47
CA ALA A 621 12.30 38.80 14.18
C ALA A 621 11.88 39.70 13.01
N THR A 622 12.33 40.99 13.02
CA THR A 622 12.07 41.95 11.97
C THR A 622 12.66 41.53 10.62
N GLN A 623 13.85 40.96 10.61
CA GLN A 623 14.49 40.47 9.39
C GLN A 623 13.72 39.27 8.81
N LEU A 624 13.24 38.32 9.64
CA LEU A 624 12.46 37.18 9.18
C LEU A 624 11.11 37.63 8.57
N TRP A 625 10.41 38.56 9.21
CA TRP A 625 9.16 39.09 8.64
C TRP A 625 9.38 39.86 7.34
N ALA A 626 10.51 40.58 7.20
CA ALA A 626 10.85 41.24 5.95
C ALA A 626 11.12 40.25 4.81
N GLN A 627 11.79 39.13 5.09
CA GLN A 627 11.98 38.02 4.14
C GLN A 627 10.64 37.38 3.75
N ALA A 628 9.79 37.05 4.75
CA ALA A 628 8.45 36.50 4.50
C ALA A 628 7.60 37.45 3.65
N ALA A 629 7.61 38.74 3.94
CA ALA A 629 6.90 39.76 3.17
C ALA A 629 7.40 39.83 1.71
N THR A 630 8.69 39.68 1.48
CA THR A 630 9.28 39.63 0.13
C THR A 630 8.78 38.37 -0.61
N LEU A 631 8.85 37.20 0.01
CA LEU A 631 8.31 35.96 -0.56
C LEU A 631 6.83 36.08 -0.94
N ARG A 632 6.01 36.60 -0.04
CA ARG A 632 4.57 36.80 -0.31
C ARG A 632 4.30 37.78 -1.46
N ALA A 633 5.11 38.84 -1.55
CA ALA A 633 4.98 39.81 -2.65
C ALA A 633 5.36 39.16 -4.00
N ASP A 634 6.44 38.41 -4.04
CA ASP A 634 6.91 37.70 -5.25
C ASP A 634 5.90 36.65 -5.73
N LEU A 635 5.27 35.94 -4.78
CA LEU A 635 4.26 34.92 -5.03
C LEU A 635 2.85 35.48 -5.25
N VAL A 636 2.61 36.74 -4.90
CA VAL A 636 1.26 37.33 -4.85
C VAL A 636 0.33 36.51 -3.93
N THR A 637 0.85 36.10 -2.78
CA THR A 637 0.14 35.32 -1.76
C THR A 637 -0.02 36.10 -0.46
N PRO A 638 -1.12 36.83 -0.24
CA PRO A 638 -1.33 37.59 0.98
C PRO A 638 -1.39 36.70 2.22
N ILE A 639 -1.13 37.26 3.40
CA ILE A 639 -1.31 36.54 4.67
C ILE A 639 -2.82 36.20 4.82
N PRO A 640 -3.16 34.92 5.09
CA PRO A 640 -4.54 34.50 5.30
C PRO A 640 -5.21 35.27 6.46
N PRO A 641 -6.52 35.66 6.34
CA PRO A 641 -7.25 36.39 7.39
C PRO A 641 -7.14 35.75 8.77
N VAL A 642 -7.14 34.44 8.88
CA VAL A 642 -7.05 33.72 10.16
C VAL A 642 -5.76 34.07 10.94
N TYR A 643 -4.67 34.38 10.25
CA TYR A 643 -3.37 34.69 10.85
C TYR A 643 -3.03 36.19 10.86
N ARG A 644 -3.71 37.00 10.05
CA ARG A 644 -3.39 38.41 9.81
C ARG A 644 -3.34 39.26 11.08
N SER A 645 -4.34 39.14 11.93
CA SER A 645 -4.42 39.93 13.16
C SER A 645 -3.30 39.64 14.16
N SER A 646 -2.85 38.39 14.25
CA SER A 646 -1.74 38.00 15.13
C SER A 646 -0.40 38.49 14.58
N TYR A 647 -0.19 38.38 13.27
CA TYR A 647 0.98 38.89 12.58
C TYR A 647 1.12 40.43 12.73
N GLU A 648 0.03 41.20 12.43
CA GLU A 648 0.04 42.65 12.52
C GLU A 648 0.31 43.14 13.94
N ARG A 649 -0.25 42.48 14.95
CA ARG A 649 0.05 42.77 16.38
C ARG A 649 1.52 42.54 16.70
N ALA A 650 2.10 41.42 16.26
CA ALA A 650 3.50 41.10 16.52
C ALA A 650 4.44 42.12 15.87
N VAL A 651 4.22 42.48 14.59
CA VAL A 651 5.01 43.49 13.88
C VAL A 651 4.86 44.87 14.54
N THR A 652 3.64 45.26 14.96
CA THR A 652 3.39 46.53 15.66
C THR A 652 4.12 46.57 17.00
N MET A 653 4.11 45.48 17.76
CA MET A 653 4.85 45.36 19.02
C MET A 653 6.35 45.54 18.81
N ALA A 654 6.93 44.90 17.79
CA ALA A 654 8.34 45.09 17.47
C ALA A 654 8.65 46.58 17.12
N ARG A 655 7.79 47.24 16.34
CA ARG A 655 7.93 48.67 16.01
C ARG A 655 7.90 49.59 17.23
N THR A 656 7.12 49.25 18.24
CA THR A 656 7.01 50.08 19.46
C THR A 656 8.21 49.84 20.41
N GLN A 657 8.80 48.65 20.35
CA GLN A 657 9.94 48.31 21.22
C GLN A 657 11.29 48.68 20.58
N MET A 658 11.34 48.98 19.28
CA MET A 658 12.52 49.43 18.57
C MET A 658 12.40 50.90 18.17
N SER A 659 13.53 51.64 17.99
CA SER A 659 13.47 52.92 17.31
C SER A 659 13.02 52.72 15.84
N THR A 660 12.36 53.73 15.28
CA THR A 660 11.91 53.71 13.89
C THR A 660 13.08 53.43 12.93
N GLU A 661 14.23 54.00 13.20
CA GLU A 661 15.46 53.82 12.42
C GLU A 661 15.96 52.37 12.47
N ASN A 662 16.04 51.80 13.67
CA ASN A 662 16.50 50.42 13.87
C ASN A 662 15.53 49.41 13.23
N PHE A 663 14.25 49.64 13.32
CA PHE A 663 13.23 48.79 12.65
C PHE A 663 13.39 48.88 11.14
N GLN A 664 13.50 50.08 10.55
CA GLN A 664 13.68 50.27 9.11
C GLN A 664 14.99 49.60 8.60
N LYS A 665 16.09 49.73 9.36
CA LYS A 665 17.35 49.14 9.07
C LYS A 665 17.23 47.60 9.04
N ALA A 666 16.69 47.00 10.11
CA ALA A 666 16.49 45.56 10.20
C ALA A 666 15.57 45.02 9.11
N TRP A 667 14.50 45.76 8.76
CA TRP A 667 13.59 45.40 7.67
C TRP A 667 14.29 45.39 6.30
N THR A 668 15.13 46.40 6.02
CA THR A 668 15.90 46.52 4.79
C THR A 668 16.95 45.43 4.68
N GLU A 669 17.67 45.16 5.78
CA GLU A 669 18.64 44.06 5.86
C GLU A 669 17.95 42.69 5.59
N GLY A 670 16.78 42.45 6.18
CA GLY A 670 16.02 41.20 5.99
C GLY A 670 15.60 41.00 4.53
N ARG A 671 15.17 42.06 3.84
CA ARG A 671 14.81 41.97 2.40
C ARG A 671 15.98 41.64 1.48
N GLN A 672 17.21 41.97 1.89
CA GLN A 672 18.44 41.73 1.10
C GLN A 672 19.14 40.41 1.46
N LYS A 673 18.83 39.85 2.61
CA LYS A 673 19.47 38.64 3.11
C LYS A 673 19.01 37.40 2.32
N PRO A 674 19.92 36.56 1.84
CA PRO A 674 19.57 35.31 1.16
C PRO A 674 18.70 34.41 2.07
N LEU A 675 17.74 33.74 1.46
CA LEU A 675 16.76 32.90 2.19
C LEU A 675 17.45 31.74 2.94
N GLU A 676 18.50 31.17 2.35
CA GLU A 676 19.31 30.10 2.94
C GLU A 676 19.99 30.53 4.26
N GLN A 677 20.17 31.82 4.44
CA GLN A 677 20.78 32.40 5.65
C GLN A 677 19.74 32.90 6.65
N ALA A 678 18.44 32.66 6.44
CA ALA A 678 17.37 33.18 7.29
C ALA A 678 17.60 32.84 8.77
N LEU A 679 17.96 31.60 9.08
CA LEU A 679 18.20 31.14 10.45
C LEU A 679 19.58 31.54 11.02
N THR A 680 20.41 32.23 10.27
CA THR A 680 21.66 32.76 10.84
C THR A 680 21.36 34.01 11.67
N SER A 681 21.59 33.92 13.00
CA SER A 681 21.37 35.08 13.90
C SER A 681 22.19 36.28 13.43
N PRO A 682 21.60 37.48 13.36
CA PRO A 682 22.35 38.68 13.07
C PRO A 682 23.34 38.94 14.21
N GLN A 683 24.62 39.19 13.88
CA GLN A 683 25.64 39.61 14.81
C GLN A 683 25.35 41.00 15.41
#